data_a95f868a7b9a545d6fe3b047f7a53287
#
_entry.id   a95f868a7b9a545d6fe3b047f7a53287
#
_cell.length_a   1.000
_cell.length_b   1.000
_cell.length_c   1.000
_cell.angle_alpha   90.00
_cell.angle_beta   90.00
_cell.angle_gamma   90.00
#
_symmetry.space_group_name_H-M   'P 1'
#
loop_
_entity.id
_entity.type
_entity.pdbx_description
1 polymer ?
#
loop_
_entity_poly.entity_id
_entity_poly.type
_entity_poly.pdbx_seq_one_letter_code
_entity_poly.pdbx_strand_id
1 'polypeptide(L)'
;MHDDDEYCDRPFTAPTLGEIIDTRISRRAVLRGGLFASAALASASSMALAAAEKATAKPFTFKGLPRGVDEMHHVAEGYNADILIRWGDAVLPGAPAFDPSNQSAEAQALQFGYNNDYVGFVPLPAGSNNSDHGLLCVNHEYVSAEVMFPKLPDDASEEVKAAWAKRRAAIEIQAHGGSVLEIRKQAGKWQVVEDSRYARRITSDTPMTIAGPAAGHDWMKTSADPTGTKVLGTINNCAGGITPWGTYLMAEENYNKYFGGSLPGDDPRQQAFFRYSMPGGGTWMALDDRFDVGQEPNESFRFGWVVEVNPFDPRSTPVKRTALGRFSHEGAESIVNRDGRVVVYMGDDSRFEYLYKYVSTGRYDPRNPASATGLLDDGTLYVARFAEDGSMTWLPLVFGQNGLDASNGFDSQARVLIETRRAADILGATPMDRPEDVEPNPVTGKVYAMLTNNSQRGKAGLAQPDGPNPRAGNSSGQIVEMTPDGGDHTATGARWELLVQCGDPARDGIGAVWNPATDANGWFSSPDNCAVDPAGNLWVSTDQGDNWVYNSGKAVPDAPKDTAPEGVSADGLWALETEGPGRGLAKMLFRCPMGAEMCGPRFTPDGETLFLAVQHPGDDSCDKWPLFEGPSTFENPATRWPDFKPGIPPRPSVLVITKKGGGKIGS
;
A
#
# COMPACT_ATOMS: atom_id res chain seq x y z
N MET A 1 -13.51 1.50 -10.10
CA MET A 1 -12.79 0.35 -10.69
C MET A 1 -12.58 -0.60 -9.54
N HIS A 2 -13.58 -1.44 -9.34
CA HIS A 2 -13.82 -2.10 -8.07
C HIS A 2 -13.14 -3.46 -8.04
N ASP A 3 -12.64 -3.76 -6.91
CA ASP A 3 -12.14 -5.00 -6.32
C ASP A 3 -11.69 -6.14 -7.26
N ASP A 4 -10.48 -6.63 -7.03
CA ASP A 4 -9.80 -7.73 -7.74
C ASP A 4 -10.51 -9.10 -7.69
N ASP A 5 -11.76 -9.17 -7.23
CA ASP A 5 -12.54 -10.40 -7.16
C ASP A 5 -12.84 -11.02 -8.53
N GLU A 6 -12.85 -10.27 -9.62
CA GLU A 6 -13.18 -10.77 -10.96
C GLU A 6 -12.03 -11.42 -11.76
N TYR A 7 -10.77 -11.22 -11.39
CA TYR A 7 -9.64 -11.62 -12.24
C TYR A 7 -9.02 -13.00 -11.95
N CYS A 8 -9.44 -13.70 -10.90
CA CYS A 8 -8.89 -15.01 -10.54
C CYS A 8 -9.61 -16.24 -11.14
N ASP A 9 -10.63 -16.08 -11.98
CA ASP A 9 -11.42 -17.20 -12.53
C ASP A 9 -10.80 -17.85 -13.79
N ARG A 10 -9.58 -17.54 -14.17
CA ARG A 10 -8.92 -18.27 -15.27
C ARG A 10 -8.33 -19.58 -14.75
N PRO A 11 -8.69 -20.74 -15.34
CA PRO A 11 -8.14 -22.01 -14.93
C PRO A 11 -6.62 -22.01 -15.15
N PHE A 12 -5.89 -22.30 -14.09
CA PHE A 12 -4.44 -22.51 -14.12
C PHE A 12 -4.12 -23.68 -15.06
N THR A 13 -3.55 -23.41 -16.21
CA THR A 13 -3.06 -24.45 -17.17
C THR A 13 -1.56 -24.70 -17.06
N ALA A 14 -0.88 -24.11 -16.08
CA ALA A 14 0.51 -24.45 -15.76
C ALA A 14 0.55 -25.66 -14.82
N PRO A 15 1.57 -26.53 -14.89
CA PRO A 15 1.70 -27.68 -13.99
C PRO A 15 1.74 -27.21 -12.54
N THR A 16 0.94 -27.83 -11.69
CA THR A 16 0.88 -27.52 -10.26
C THR A 16 2.23 -27.83 -9.58
N LEU A 17 2.52 -27.16 -8.48
CA LEU A 17 3.72 -27.38 -7.68
C LEU A 17 3.90 -28.88 -7.32
N GLY A 18 2.80 -29.62 -7.13
CA GLY A 18 2.79 -31.07 -6.92
C GLY A 18 3.38 -31.85 -8.09
N GLU A 19 3.04 -31.48 -9.31
CA GLU A 19 3.55 -32.15 -10.52
C GLU A 19 5.02 -31.82 -10.80
N ILE A 20 5.50 -30.67 -10.38
CA ILE A 20 6.92 -30.27 -10.46
C ILE A 20 7.74 -30.99 -9.39
N ILE A 21 7.20 -31.20 -8.18
CA ILE A 21 7.87 -31.89 -7.07
C ILE A 21 7.98 -33.40 -7.34
N ASP A 22 6.97 -34.03 -7.90
CA ASP A 22 6.98 -35.48 -8.21
C ASP A 22 7.98 -35.87 -9.31
N THR A 23 8.37 -34.91 -10.15
CA THR A 23 9.32 -35.16 -11.25
C THR A 23 10.79 -35.03 -10.87
N ARG A 24 11.17 -34.45 -9.72
CA ARG A 24 12.59 -34.10 -9.46
C ARG A 24 13.17 -34.43 -8.08
N ILE A 25 12.47 -35.05 -7.14
CA ILE A 25 13.07 -35.44 -5.85
C ILE A 25 13.09 -36.96 -5.69
N SER A 26 14.23 -37.56 -6.03
CA SER A 26 14.52 -38.95 -5.70
C SER A 26 14.83 -39.08 -4.20
N ARG A 27 14.15 -40.04 -3.54
CA ARG A 27 14.25 -40.32 -2.09
C ARG A 27 15.66 -40.65 -1.53
N ARG A 28 16.73 -40.49 -2.31
CA ARG A 28 18.11 -40.76 -1.92
C ARG A 28 18.92 -39.56 -1.42
N ALA A 29 18.41 -38.32 -1.54
CA ALA A 29 19.12 -37.10 -1.11
C ALA A 29 18.92 -36.75 0.38
N VAL A 30 17.90 -37.30 1.05
CA VAL A 30 17.51 -36.93 2.41
C VAL A 30 18.32 -37.60 3.51
N LEU A 31 19.13 -38.60 3.21
CA LEU A 31 19.81 -39.48 4.22
C LEU A 31 21.31 -39.18 4.44
N ARG A 32 21.86 -38.07 3.99
CA ARG A 32 23.30 -37.75 4.19
C ARG A 32 23.63 -36.47 4.99
N GLY A 33 22.71 -35.89 5.73
CA GLY A 33 22.90 -34.64 6.49
C GLY A 33 22.81 -34.75 8.01
N GLY A 34 22.99 -35.93 8.60
CA GLY A 34 22.98 -36.09 10.06
C GLY A 34 24.33 -36.49 10.59
N LEU A 35 24.93 -35.68 11.45
CA LEU A 35 25.98 -35.89 12.43
C LEU A 35 27.15 -34.89 12.33
N PHE A 36 27.05 -33.87 13.15
CA PHE A 36 28.17 -33.40 13.98
C PHE A 36 27.61 -32.51 15.10
N ALA A 37 27.57 -33.10 16.29
CA ALA A 37 27.29 -32.40 17.54
C ALA A 37 28.59 -32.35 18.36
N SER A 38 28.65 -31.32 19.18
CA SER A 38 29.32 -31.20 20.48
C SER A 38 30.64 -30.43 20.58
N ALA A 39 30.52 -29.51 21.50
CA ALA A 39 31.42 -29.10 22.57
C ALA A 39 32.43 -27.96 22.31
N ALA A 40 32.18 -26.86 22.99
CA ALA A 40 33.17 -26.26 23.92
C ALA A 40 32.53 -25.21 24.83
N LEU A 41 32.80 -25.41 26.13
CA LEU A 41 32.36 -24.57 27.26
C LEU A 41 33.16 -23.26 27.42
N ALA A 42 32.45 -22.27 27.93
CA ALA A 42 32.82 -21.29 28.96
C ALA A 42 34.06 -20.39 28.81
N SER A 43 33.82 -19.10 28.72
CA SER A 43 34.48 -18.11 29.58
C SER A 43 33.54 -16.94 29.83
N ALA A 44 33.16 -16.75 31.08
CA ALA A 44 32.38 -15.62 31.58
C ALA A 44 33.27 -14.36 31.60
N SER A 45 32.80 -13.30 30.94
CA SER A 45 33.21 -11.94 31.21
C SER A 45 31.94 -11.13 31.44
N SER A 46 31.72 -10.83 32.72
CA SER A 46 30.68 -9.94 33.20
C SER A 46 30.96 -8.52 32.73
N MET A 47 30.25 -8.10 31.68
CA MET A 47 29.95 -6.70 31.45
C MET A 47 28.47 -6.51 31.81
N ALA A 48 28.21 -5.74 32.85
CA ALA A 48 26.90 -5.24 33.18
C ALA A 48 26.39 -4.39 32.00
N LEU A 49 25.58 -4.98 31.12
CA LEU A 49 24.67 -4.19 30.28
C LEU A 49 23.64 -3.62 31.24
N ALA A 50 23.65 -2.29 31.42
CA ALA A 50 22.49 -1.59 31.90
C ALA A 50 21.29 -2.01 31.01
N ALA A 51 20.33 -2.69 31.61
CA ALA A 51 19.04 -2.95 30.98
C ALA A 51 18.43 -1.58 30.72
N ALA A 52 18.47 -1.14 29.46
CA ALA A 52 17.55 -0.11 29.02
C ALA A 52 16.16 -0.67 29.33
N GLU A 53 15.40 0.00 30.18
CA GLU A 53 13.97 -0.28 30.34
C GLU A 53 13.39 -0.30 28.93
N LYS A 54 12.88 -1.47 28.50
CA LYS A 54 12.13 -1.54 27.26
C LYS A 54 10.99 -0.55 27.41
N ALA A 55 10.96 0.45 26.54
CA ALA A 55 9.81 1.35 26.45
C ALA A 55 8.59 0.47 26.15
N THR A 56 7.70 0.33 27.09
CA THR A 56 6.44 -0.38 26.91
C THR A 56 5.45 0.61 26.30
N ALA A 57 4.79 0.21 25.22
CA ALA A 57 3.69 0.96 24.63
C ALA A 57 2.67 1.33 25.72
N LYS A 58 2.21 2.58 25.72
CA LYS A 58 1.25 3.05 26.73
C LYS A 58 -0.17 2.73 26.26
N PRO A 59 -1.06 2.26 27.19
CA PRO A 59 -2.45 2.01 26.86
C PRO A 59 -3.16 3.26 26.33
N PHE A 60 -4.05 3.07 25.38
CA PHE A 60 -4.91 4.14 24.88
C PHE A 60 -5.97 4.54 25.91
N THR A 61 -6.11 5.83 26.17
CA THR A 61 -7.06 6.35 27.17
C THR A 61 -8.33 6.96 26.59
N PHE A 62 -8.40 7.16 25.27
CA PHE A 62 -9.60 7.67 24.61
C PHE A 62 -10.72 6.62 24.57
N LYS A 63 -11.96 7.10 24.49
CA LYS A 63 -13.15 6.27 24.26
C LYS A 63 -13.30 6.04 22.75
N GLY A 64 -13.32 4.76 22.34
CA GLY A 64 -13.52 4.39 20.95
C GLY A 64 -14.87 4.88 20.39
N LEU A 65 -14.90 5.14 19.09
CA LEU A 65 -16.12 5.45 18.35
C LEU A 65 -17.06 4.24 18.29
N PRO A 66 -18.38 4.47 18.26
CA PRO A 66 -19.32 3.41 17.89
C PRO A 66 -19.21 3.12 16.38
N ARG A 67 -19.44 1.87 16.02
CA ARG A 67 -19.63 1.43 14.64
C ARG A 67 -20.83 2.13 14.01
N GLY A 68 -20.84 2.24 12.69
CA GLY A 68 -21.95 2.83 11.95
C GLY A 68 -21.56 3.26 10.55
N VAL A 69 -22.54 3.71 9.79
CA VAL A 69 -22.39 4.21 8.42
C VAL A 69 -23.30 5.40 8.23
N ASP A 70 -22.78 6.49 7.71
CA ASP A 70 -23.54 7.64 7.26
C ASP A 70 -22.73 8.47 6.26
N GLU A 71 -23.26 9.60 5.80
CA GLU A 71 -22.63 10.47 4.80
C GLU A 71 -21.43 11.26 5.34
N MET A 72 -21.20 11.25 6.66
CA MET A 72 -20.21 12.10 7.33
C MET A 72 -19.03 11.25 7.85
N HIS A 73 -17.88 11.88 8.01
CA HIS A 73 -16.82 11.34 8.84
C HIS A 73 -17.08 11.61 10.33
N HIS A 74 -16.51 10.76 11.18
CA HIS A 74 -16.59 10.92 12.64
C HIS A 74 -15.22 10.72 13.28
N VAL A 75 -14.95 11.44 14.37
CA VAL A 75 -13.75 11.29 15.19
C VAL A 75 -14.11 11.12 16.65
N ALA A 76 -13.32 10.36 17.40
CA ALA A 76 -13.55 10.07 18.81
C ALA A 76 -13.70 11.35 19.66
N GLU A 77 -14.51 11.27 20.71
CA GLU A 77 -14.73 12.39 21.63
C GLU A 77 -13.40 12.91 22.18
N GLY A 78 -13.23 14.23 22.20
CA GLY A 78 -11.98 14.88 22.61
C GLY A 78 -11.01 15.17 21.47
N TYR A 79 -11.32 14.82 20.24
CA TYR A 79 -10.51 15.14 19.06
C TYR A 79 -11.22 16.07 18.08
N ASN A 80 -10.43 16.73 17.23
CA ASN A 80 -10.89 17.46 16.05
C ASN A 80 -10.44 16.69 14.81
N ALA A 81 -11.22 16.79 13.73
CA ALA A 81 -10.87 16.34 12.39
C ALA A 81 -11.12 17.51 11.43
N ASP A 82 -10.06 18.14 10.96
CA ASP A 82 -10.14 19.30 10.05
C ASP A 82 -9.70 18.87 8.64
N ILE A 83 -10.45 19.25 7.60
CA ILE A 83 -10.03 19.05 6.21
C ILE A 83 -8.83 19.95 5.90
N LEU A 84 -7.74 19.38 5.39
CA LEU A 84 -6.55 20.14 5.01
C LEU A 84 -6.54 20.50 3.53
N ILE A 85 -6.79 19.54 2.65
CA ILE A 85 -6.81 19.70 1.20
C ILE A 85 -7.70 18.63 0.56
N ARG A 86 -8.31 18.95 -0.58
CA ARG A 86 -9.25 18.09 -1.30
C ARG A 86 -8.86 17.96 -2.75
N TRP A 87 -9.27 16.92 -3.43
CA TRP A 87 -9.19 16.84 -4.88
C TRP A 87 -9.65 18.14 -5.56
N GLY A 88 -8.84 18.65 -6.49
CA GLY A 88 -9.11 19.86 -7.23
C GLY A 88 -8.72 21.17 -6.51
N ASP A 89 -8.31 21.15 -5.24
CA ASP A 89 -7.73 22.32 -4.58
C ASP A 89 -6.35 22.66 -5.18
N ALA A 90 -5.95 23.92 -5.17
CA ALA A 90 -4.69 24.38 -5.75
C ALA A 90 -3.46 23.76 -5.06
N VAL A 91 -2.52 23.26 -5.85
CA VAL A 91 -1.18 22.83 -5.42
C VAL A 91 -0.12 23.75 -6.01
N LEU A 92 -0.20 24.02 -7.31
CA LEU A 92 0.78 24.85 -8.01
C LEU A 92 0.23 26.26 -8.28
N PRO A 93 1.11 27.27 -8.34
CA PRO A 93 0.71 28.64 -8.70
C PRO A 93 -0.04 28.68 -10.02
N GLY A 94 -1.13 29.46 -10.04
CA GLY A 94 -1.96 29.64 -11.24
C GLY A 94 -3.00 28.52 -11.44
N ALA A 95 -3.16 27.59 -10.51
CA ALA A 95 -4.23 26.61 -10.55
C ALA A 95 -5.60 27.33 -10.60
N PRO A 96 -6.48 26.99 -11.57
CA PRO A 96 -7.83 27.56 -11.60
C PRO A 96 -8.66 27.04 -10.42
N ALA A 97 -9.74 27.73 -10.10
CA ALA A 97 -10.73 27.22 -9.15
C ALA A 97 -11.31 25.89 -9.66
N PHE A 98 -11.57 24.98 -8.72
CA PHE A 98 -12.16 23.68 -9.04
C PHE A 98 -13.54 23.84 -9.70
N ASP A 99 -13.68 23.31 -10.91
CA ASP A 99 -14.94 23.25 -11.67
C ASP A 99 -15.19 21.79 -12.11
N PRO A 100 -15.97 21.01 -11.33
CA PRO A 100 -16.19 19.61 -11.64
C PRO A 100 -16.98 19.37 -12.93
N SER A 101 -17.72 20.37 -13.42
CA SER A 101 -18.49 20.27 -14.67
C SER A 101 -17.64 20.56 -15.91
N ASN A 102 -16.49 21.20 -15.74
CA ASN A 102 -15.62 21.60 -16.84
C ASN A 102 -14.14 21.27 -16.57
N GLN A 103 -13.87 20.06 -16.11
CA GLN A 103 -12.51 19.60 -15.83
C GLN A 103 -11.64 19.59 -17.09
N SER A 104 -10.35 19.85 -16.94
CA SER A 104 -9.36 19.72 -18.00
C SER A 104 -8.03 19.17 -17.47
N ALA A 105 -7.24 18.56 -18.33
CA ALA A 105 -5.92 18.05 -17.99
C ALA A 105 -4.99 19.17 -17.49
N GLU A 106 -5.05 20.35 -18.11
CA GLU A 106 -4.23 21.51 -17.73
C GLU A 106 -4.58 22.02 -16.33
N ALA A 107 -5.88 22.03 -15.96
CA ALA A 107 -6.31 22.38 -14.62
C ALA A 107 -5.86 21.32 -13.59
N GLN A 108 -6.13 20.05 -13.88
CA GLN A 108 -5.79 18.93 -13.00
C GLN A 108 -4.28 18.81 -12.76
N ALA A 109 -3.44 19.12 -13.73
CA ALA A 109 -1.98 19.15 -13.58
C ALA A 109 -1.48 20.14 -12.52
N LEU A 110 -2.28 21.15 -12.16
CA LEU A 110 -1.96 22.19 -11.16
C LEU A 110 -2.68 21.97 -9.83
N GLN A 111 -3.66 21.10 -9.81
CA GLN A 111 -4.54 20.84 -8.68
C GLN A 111 -4.15 19.55 -7.94
N PHE A 112 -4.63 19.38 -6.71
CA PHE A 112 -4.52 18.16 -5.93
C PHE A 112 -5.22 17.02 -6.68
N GLY A 113 -4.56 15.84 -6.73
CA GLY A 113 -5.04 14.70 -7.49
C GLY A 113 -6.26 14.02 -6.87
N TYR A 114 -6.70 12.95 -7.53
CA TYR A 114 -7.83 12.13 -7.07
C TYR A 114 -7.33 10.98 -6.17
N ASN A 115 -8.20 10.37 -5.40
CA ASN A 115 -7.94 9.23 -4.53
C ASN A 115 -6.57 9.30 -3.85
N ASN A 116 -6.50 10.18 -2.85
CA ASN A 116 -5.32 10.29 -2.01
C ASN A 116 -5.19 9.04 -1.13
N ASP A 117 -4.01 8.42 -1.16
CA ASP A 117 -3.64 7.25 -0.38
C ASP A 117 -2.54 7.60 0.63
N TYR A 118 -1.30 7.19 0.38
CA TYR A 118 -0.18 7.47 1.27
C TYR A 118 -0.05 8.92 1.66
N VAL A 119 0.19 9.17 2.95
CA VAL A 119 0.55 10.48 3.48
C VAL A 119 1.88 10.39 4.22
N GLY A 120 2.88 11.12 3.74
CA GLY A 120 4.20 11.25 4.38
C GLY A 120 4.41 12.66 4.92
N PHE A 121 4.92 12.79 6.15
CA PHE A 121 5.29 14.07 6.73
C PHE A 121 6.81 14.19 6.86
N VAL A 122 7.41 15.20 6.24
CA VAL A 122 8.84 15.46 6.27
C VAL A 122 9.08 16.82 6.94
N PRO A 123 9.67 16.86 8.14
CA PRO A 123 9.89 18.12 8.87
C PRO A 123 10.75 19.14 8.13
N LEU A 124 10.42 20.41 8.28
CA LEU A 124 11.25 21.55 7.83
C LEU A 124 11.81 22.34 9.04
N PRO A 125 13.10 22.71 9.02
CA PRO A 125 14.09 22.41 7.96
C PRO A 125 14.43 20.91 7.89
N ALA A 126 14.98 20.47 6.75
CA ALA A 126 15.39 19.08 6.55
C ALA A 126 16.26 18.54 7.70
N GLY A 127 15.97 17.31 8.14
CA GLY A 127 16.69 16.66 9.25
C GLY A 127 16.33 17.17 10.64
N SER A 128 15.31 18.04 10.78
CA SER A 128 14.79 18.47 12.09
C SER A 128 13.67 17.53 12.56
N ASN A 129 13.28 17.68 13.85
CA ASN A 129 12.08 17.05 14.43
C ASN A 129 10.95 18.08 14.59
N ASN A 130 10.87 19.06 13.70
CA ASN A 130 9.84 20.09 13.76
C ASN A 130 8.45 19.48 13.50
N SER A 131 7.55 19.65 14.43
CA SER A 131 6.19 19.08 14.38
C SER A 131 5.12 20.11 14.00
N ASP A 132 5.51 21.36 13.70
CA ASP A 132 4.59 22.44 13.33
C ASP A 132 4.81 22.97 11.91
N HIS A 133 5.81 22.47 11.19
CA HIS A 133 6.14 22.90 9.83
C HIS A 133 6.88 21.78 9.09
N GLY A 134 6.38 21.41 7.92
CA GLY A 134 6.96 20.33 7.11
C GLY A 134 6.44 20.31 5.69
N LEU A 135 6.89 19.30 4.96
CA LEU A 135 6.35 18.91 3.66
C LEU A 135 5.43 17.72 3.86
N LEU A 136 4.25 17.78 3.27
CA LEU A 136 3.31 16.68 3.16
C LEU A 136 3.47 16.08 1.76
N CYS A 137 3.77 14.79 1.68
CA CYS A 137 3.89 14.02 0.47
C CYS A 137 2.69 13.10 0.38
N VAL A 138 1.90 13.19 -0.69
CA VAL A 138 0.63 12.47 -0.81
C VAL A 138 0.56 11.74 -2.15
N ASN A 139 0.28 10.45 -2.15
CA ASN A 139 -0.02 9.68 -3.35
C ASN A 139 -1.43 9.96 -3.86
N HIS A 140 -1.62 9.79 -5.17
CA HIS A 140 -2.91 9.81 -5.88
C HIS A 140 -3.00 8.55 -6.72
N GLU A 141 -3.76 7.60 -6.26
CA GLU A 141 -3.69 6.22 -6.72
C GLU A 141 -4.42 5.99 -8.05
N TYR A 142 -5.75 6.07 -8.06
CA TYR A 142 -6.59 5.85 -9.24
C TYR A 142 -7.75 6.86 -9.31
N VAL A 143 -8.71 6.65 -10.18
CA VAL A 143 -9.89 7.51 -10.32
C VAL A 143 -11.19 6.70 -10.35
N SER A 144 -12.21 7.20 -9.66
CA SER A 144 -13.57 6.69 -9.68
C SER A 144 -14.38 7.44 -10.74
N ALA A 145 -14.28 6.97 -11.98
CA ALA A 145 -14.75 7.74 -13.14
C ALA A 145 -16.24 8.06 -13.12
N GLU A 146 -17.07 7.16 -12.59
CA GLU A 146 -18.52 7.31 -12.48
C GLU A 146 -18.93 8.43 -11.54
N VAL A 147 -18.11 8.67 -10.51
CA VAL A 147 -18.32 9.72 -9.50
C VAL A 147 -17.57 11.01 -9.86
N MET A 148 -16.41 10.88 -10.49
CA MET A 148 -15.55 12.01 -10.87
C MET A 148 -16.10 12.80 -12.06
N PHE A 149 -16.77 12.15 -13.02
CA PHE A 149 -17.18 12.77 -14.28
C PHE A 149 -18.69 12.73 -14.51
N PRO A 150 -19.26 13.81 -15.09
CA PRO A 150 -20.64 13.78 -15.54
C PRO A 150 -20.84 12.74 -16.64
N LYS A 151 -22.00 12.04 -16.60
CA LYS A 151 -22.38 11.03 -17.59
C LYS A 151 -22.61 11.67 -18.95
N LEU A 152 -22.12 11.02 -20.01
CA LEU A 152 -22.51 11.37 -21.37
C LEU A 152 -23.99 11.02 -21.61
N PRO A 153 -24.70 11.77 -22.49
CA PRO A 153 -26.02 11.37 -22.95
C PRO A 153 -26.01 9.95 -23.53
N ASP A 154 -27.05 9.16 -23.23
CA ASP A 154 -27.12 7.75 -23.68
C ASP A 154 -27.13 7.61 -25.21
N ASP A 155 -27.63 8.64 -25.92
CA ASP A 155 -27.69 8.76 -27.37
C ASP A 155 -26.48 9.44 -28.02
N ALA A 156 -25.40 9.66 -27.26
CA ALA A 156 -24.17 10.25 -27.79
C ALA A 156 -23.60 9.40 -28.94
N SER A 157 -23.18 10.06 -30.02
CA SER A 157 -22.56 9.37 -31.16
C SER A 157 -21.22 8.74 -30.76
N GLU A 158 -20.78 7.72 -31.51
CA GLU A 158 -19.47 7.06 -31.27
C GLU A 158 -18.30 8.04 -31.38
N GLU A 159 -18.40 9.08 -32.22
CA GLU A 159 -17.41 10.14 -32.31
C GLU A 159 -17.33 10.95 -31.01
N VAL A 160 -18.49 11.30 -30.43
CA VAL A 160 -18.55 12.02 -29.14
C VAL A 160 -18.01 11.14 -28.01
N LYS A 161 -18.36 9.86 -27.97
CA LYS A 161 -17.83 8.89 -26.98
C LYS A 161 -16.31 8.75 -27.08
N ALA A 162 -15.77 8.61 -28.30
CA ALA A 162 -14.34 8.52 -28.53
C ALA A 162 -13.58 9.80 -28.13
N ALA A 163 -14.13 10.98 -28.46
CA ALA A 163 -13.56 12.26 -28.04
C ALA A 163 -13.59 12.43 -26.52
N TRP A 164 -14.67 11.99 -25.89
CA TRP A 164 -14.80 12.00 -24.42
C TRP A 164 -13.80 11.05 -23.75
N ALA A 165 -13.65 9.83 -24.26
CA ALA A 165 -12.67 8.86 -23.73
C ALA A 165 -11.25 9.44 -23.73
N LYS A 166 -10.85 10.10 -24.83
CA LYS A 166 -9.55 10.78 -24.90
C LYS A 166 -9.40 11.91 -23.89
N ARG A 167 -10.44 12.77 -23.78
CA ARG A 167 -10.44 13.88 -22.82
C ARG A 167 -10.36 13.35 -21.38
N ARG A 168 -11.15 12.31 -21.07
CA ARG A 168 -11.15 11.66 -19.76
C ARG A 168 -9.78 11.08 -19.42
N ALA A 169 -9.19 10.28 -20.31
CA ALA A 169 -7.86 9.70 -20.10
C ALA A 169 -6.79 10.79 -19.86
N ALA A 170 -6.86 11.92 -20.59
CA ALA A 170 -5.93 13.02 -20.37
C ALA A 170 -6.08 13.68 -18.98
N ILE A 171 -7.30 13.78 -18.45
CA ILE A 171 -7.55 14.28 -17.09
C ILE A 171 -7.09 13.24 -16.05
N GLU A 172 -7.44 11.96 -16.24
CA GLU A 172 -7.06 10.86 -15.37
C GLU A 172 -5.53 10.76 -15.19
N ILE A 173 -4.76 10.86 -16.28
CA ILE A 173 -3.29 10.89 -16.25
C ILE A 173 -2.76 11.99 -15.32
N GLN A 174 -3.39 13.16 -15.31
CA GLN A 174 -3.01 14.27 -14.44
C GLN A 174 -3.56 14.13 -13.02
N ALA A 175 -4.61 13.35 -12.81
CA ALA A 175 -5.18 13.11 -11.49
C ALA A 175 -4.40 12.09 -10.65
N HIS A 176 -3.59 11.24 -11.30
CA HIS A 176 -2.72 10.23 -10.68
C HIS A 176 -1.40 10.80 -10.16
N GLY A 177 -0.62 9.92 -9.52
CA GLY A 177 0.76 10.16 -9.10
C GLY A 177 0.88 10.70 -7.69
N GLY A 178 1.37 11.93 -7.49
CA GLY A 178 1.52 12.48 -6.15
C GLY A 178 1.61 14.00 -6.08
N SER A 179 1.50 14.51 -4.85
CA SER A 179 1.67 15.93 -4.52
C SER A 179 2.70 16.10 -3.40
N VAL A 180 3.51 17.16 -3.48
CA VAL A 180 4.29 17.66 -2.35
C VAL A 180 3.78 19.04 -1.99
N LEU A 181 3.41 19.23 -0.73
CA LEU A 181 2.81 20.43 -0.19
C LEU A 181 3.64 20.93 1.00
N GLU A 182 3.96 22.22 1.07
CA GLU A 182 4.44 22.81 2.32
C GLU A 182 3.25 23.08 3.22
N ILE A 183 3.28 22.57 4.45
CA ILE A 183 2.23 22.78 5.44
C ILE A 183 2.79 23.37 6.72
N ARG A 184 2.01 24.21 7.38
CA ARG A 184 2.41 24.86 8.64
C ARG A 184 1.24 24.99 9.59
N LYS A 185 1.52 24.78 10.88
CA LYS A 185 0.56 25.02 11.96
C LYS A 185 0.62 26.48 12.38
N GLN A 186 -0.48 27.20 12.22
CA GLN A 186 -0.62 28.61 12.62
C GLN A 186 -1.84 28.78 13.52
N ALA A 187 -1.65 29.40 14.68
CA ALA A 187 -2.73 29.56 15.67
C ALA A 187 -3.46 28.24 16.01
N GLY A 188 -2.70 27.13 16.08
CA GLY A 188 -3.23 25.80 16.38
C GLY A 188 -3.91 25.05 15.22
N LYS A 189 -3.96 25.65 14.02
CA LYS A 189 -4.53 25.03 12.81
C LYS A 189 -3.47 24.79 11.75
N TRP A 190 -3.53 23.64 11.12
CA TRP A 190 -2.70 23.33 9.96
C TRP A 190 -3.26 23.99 8.70
N GLN A 191 -2.37 24.48 7.85
CA GLN A 191 -2.69 25.14 6.60
C GLN A 191 -1.64 24.79 5.55
N VAL A 192 -2.06 24.65 4.29
CA VAL A 192 -1.18 24.60 3.14
C VAL A 192 -0.59 26.00 2.91
N VAL A 193 0.71 26.08 2.67
CA VAL A 193 1.41 27.32 2.34
C VAL A 193 1.24 27.59 0.85
N GLU A 194 0.49 28.63 0.51
CA GLU A 194 0.30 29.04 -0.88
C GLU A 194 1.64 29.47 -1.52
N ASP A 195 1.77 29.24 -2.82
CA ASP A 195 2.97 29.59 -3.62
C ASP A 195 4.29 29.09 -3.04
N SER A 196 4.28 27.96 -2.34
CA SER A 196 5.47 27.38 -1.78
C SER A 196 6.48 27.01 -2.87
N ARG A 197 7.75 27.30 -2.60
CA ARG A 197 8.86 26.87 -3.47
C ARG A 197 9.03 25.34 -3.54
N TYR A 198 8.42 24.59 -2.63
CA TYR A 198 8.47 23.13 -2.56
C TYR A 198 7.28 22.47 -3.24
N ALA A 199 6.23 23.24 -3.55
CA ALA A 199 5.03 22.73 -4.17
C ALA A 199 5.35 21.96 -5.47
N ARG A 200 4.82 20.76 -5.59
CA ARG A 200 5.06 19.88 -6.73
C ARG A 200 3.87 18.98 -7.01
N ARG A 201 3.57 18.80 -8.31
CA ARG A 201 2.75 17.73 -8.82
C ARG A 201 3.63 16.71 -9.56
N ILE A 202 3.39 15.44 -9.33
CA ILE A 202 3.97 14.29 -10.01
C ILE A 202 2.79 13.55 -10.63
N THR A 203 2.86 13.25 -11.92
CA THR A 203 1.74 12.68 -12.68
C THR A 203 2.22 11.51 -13.54
N SER A 204 1.30 10.85 -14.22
CA SER A 204 1.67 9.78 -15.16
C SER A 204 2.36 10.29 -16.45
N ASP A 205 2.60 11.61 -16.56
CA ASP A 205 3.39 12.24 -17.61
C ASP A 205 4.71 12.84 -17.11
N THR A 206 5.00 12.78 -15.83
CA THR A 206 6.22 13.35 -15.27
C THR A 206 7.46 12.59 -15.76
N PRO A 207 8.47 13.24 -16.38
CA PRO A 207 9.70 12.57 -16.77
C PRO A 207 10.46 11.99 -15.57
N MET A 208 10.87 10.73 -15.66
CA MET A 208 11.57 9.98 -14.62
C MET A 208 12.79 9.24 -15.17
N THR A 209 13.70 8.87 -14.30
CA THR A 209 14.81 7.95 -14.61
C THR A 209 14.57 6.58 -13.97
N ILE A 210 15.18 5.57 -14.58
CA ILE A 210 15.21 4.20 -14.06
C ILE A 210 16.63 3.92 -13.61
N ALA A 211 16.80 3.48 -12.35
CA ALA A 211 18.09 3.16 -11.76
C ALA A 211 18.07 1.76 -11.11
N GLY A 212 19.25 1.26 -10.75
CA GLY A 212 19.43 -0.07 -10.19
C GLY A 212 19.61 -1.16 -11.24
N PRO A 213 19.55 -2.45 -10.87
CA PRO A 213 19.99 -3.56 -11.70
C PRO A 213 19.21 -3.77 -13.02
N ALA A 214 17.94 -3.37 -13.09
CA ALA A 214 17.14 -3.54 -14.30
C ALA A 214 17.31 -2.38 -15.31
N ALA A 215 17.92 -1.27 -14.93
CA ALA A 215 18.15 -0.14 -15.83
C ALA A 215 18.96 -0.57 -17.07
N GLY A 216 18.43 -0.25 -18.26
CA GLY A 216 19.08 -0.57 -19.54
C GLY A 216 18.91 -2.01 -20.02
N HIS A 217 18.24 -2.89 -19.24
CA HIS A 217 17.91 -4.25 -19.70
C HIS A 217 17.02 -4.20 -20.96
N ASP A 218 17.10 -5.19 -21.84
CA ASP A 218 16.36 -5.19 -23.11
C ASP A 218 14.84 -5.07 -22.94
N TRP A 219 14.28 -5.63 -21.89
CA TRP A 219 12.86 -5.52 -21.55
C TRP A 219 12.46 -4.14 -21.00
N MET A 220 13.43 -3.26 -20.72
CA MET A 220 13.16 -1.87 -20.29
C MET A 220 13.24 -0.88 -21.46
N LYS A 221 13.67 -1.32 -22.67
CA LYS A 221 13.83 -0.48 -23.84
C LYS A 221 12.53 -0.37 -24.62
N THR A 222 12.19 0.83 -25.05
CA THR A 222 11.02 1.14 -25.89
C THR A 222 11.43 1.92 -27.13
N SER A 223 10.48 2.13 -28.05
CA SER A 223 10.72 2.99 -29.20
C SER A 223 11.07 4.43 -28.80
N ALA A 224 10.46 4.93 -27.75
CA ALA A 224 10.70 6.27 -27.21
C ALA A 224 11.99 6.37 -26.38
N ASP A 225 12.43 5.27 -25.74
CA ASP A 225 13.68 5.20 -24.98
C ASP A 225 14.48 3.92 -25.30
N PRO A 226 15.31 3.92 -26.33
CA PRO A 226 16.18 2.79 -26.68
C PRO A 226 17.27 2.50 -25.63
N THR A 227 17.45 3.38 -24.63
CA THR A 227 18.43 3.17 -23.55
C THR A 227 17.87 2.33 -22.40
N GLY A 228 16.55 2.29 -22.20
CA GLY A 228 15.89 1.60 -21.10
C GLY A 228 16.15 2.23 -19.73
N THR A 229 16.41 3.54 -19.70
CA THR A 229 16.78 4.29 -18.46
C THR A 229 15.90 5.48 -18.18
N LYS A 230 14.91 5.78 -19.05
CA LYS A 230 13.98 6.90 -18.92
C LYS A 230 12.56 6.42 -19.12
N VAL A 231 11.61 7.00 -18.39
CA VAL A 231 10.19 6.68 -18.50
C VAL A 231 9.36 7.93 -18.24
N LEU A 232 8.15 7.98 -18.79
CA LEU A 232 7.17 8.99 -18.43
C LEU A 232 6.22 8.43 -17.38
N GLY A 233 6.21 9.09 -16.23
CA GLY A 233 5.21 8.94 -15.20
C GLY A 233 5.33 7.76 -14.26
N THR A 234 4.43 7.81 -13.31
CA THR A 234 4.12 6.77 -12.33
C THR A 234 2.62 6.55 -12.30
N ILE A 235 2.16 5.36 -11.96
CA ILE A 235 0.76 4.95 -12.10
C ILE A 235 0.35 4.14 -10.88
N ASN A 236 -0.89 4.36 -10.41
CA ASN A 236 -1.51 3.62 -9.33
C ASN A 236 -0.60 3.59 -8.09
N ASN A 237 -0.31 4.77 -7.58
CA ASN A 237 0.54 4.94 -6.42
C ASN A 237 -0.31 4.80 -5.15
N CYS A 238 -0.29 3.62 -4.56
CA CYS A 238 -0.99 3.27 -3.33
C CYS A 238 -0.23 3.79 -2.10
N ALA A 239 0.20 2.96 -1.18
CA ALA A 239 1.01 3.38 -0.06
C ALA A 239 2.44 3.78 -0.47
N GLY A 240 3.35 3.93 0.47
CA GLY A 240 4.68 4.44 0.18
C GLY A 240 5.63 4.36 1.36
N GLY A 241 6.49 5.38 1.51
CA GLY A 241 7.41 5.48 2.64
C GLY A 241 8.18 6.81 2.64
N ILE A 242 8.77 7.13 3.78
CA ILE A 242 9.77 8.20 3.88
C ILE A 242 11.10 7.57 4.28
N THR A 243 12.12 7.83 3.46
CA THR A 243 13.46 7.33 3.74
C THR A 243 14.09 8.03 4.97
N PRO A 244 15.09 7.41 5.61
CA PRO A 244 15.80 8.04 6.72
C PRO A 244 16.50 9.38 6.37
N TRP A 245 16.70 9.65 5.10
CA TRP A 245 17.26 10.92 4.59
C TRP A 245 16.20 11.90 4.09
N GLY A 246 14.92 11.56 4.24
CA GLY A 246 13.79 12.45 3.98
C GLY A 246 13.31 12.48 2.54
N THR A 247 13.70 11.53 1.69
CA THR A 247 13.06 11.37 0.37
C THR A 247 11.76 10.59 0.49
N TYR A 248 10.85 10.85 -0.41
CA TYR A 248 9.53 10.24 -0.50
C TYR A 248 9.55 9.07 -1.47
N LEU A 249 9.05 7.92 -1.04
CA LEU A 249 8.88 6.73 -1.85
C LEU A 249 7.40 6.58 -2.21
N MET A 250 7.12 6.45 -3.52
CA MET A 250 5.79 6.20 -4.07
C MET A 250 5.77 4.75 -4.58
N ALA A 251 4.83 3.95 -4.15
CA ALA A 251 4.72 2.54 -4.52
C ALA A 251 3.73 2.36 -5.67
N GLU A 252 4.16 1.74 -6.78
CA GLU A 252 3.29 1.44 -7.94
C GLU A 252 2.64 0.07 -7.72
N GLU A 253 1.32 0.03 -7.63
CA GLU A 253 0.56 -1.18 -7.25
C GLU A 253 -0.16 -1.80 -8.46
N ASN A 254 -1.39 -1.40 -8.76
CA ASN A 254 -2.28 -1.99 -9.79
C ASN A 254 -2.02 -1.45 -11.23
N TYR A 255 -0.75 -1.18 -11.56
CA TYR A 255 -0.32 -0.61 -12.86
C TYR A 255 -0.77 -1.43 -14.07
N ASN A 256 -0.99 -2.74 -13.93
CA ASN A 256 -1.44 -3.64 -14.99
C ASN A 256 -2.79 -3.25 -15.58
N LYS A 257 -3.68 -2.62 -14.81
CA LYS A 257 -5.04 -2.20 -15.24
C LYS A 257 -5.02 -1.12 -16.33
N TYR A 258 -3.91 -0.42 -16.52
CA TYR A 258 -3.79 0.68 -17.49
C TYR A 258 -3.33 0.23 -18.87
N PHE A 259 -2.77 -0.96 -18.99
CA PHE A 259 -2.28 -1.54 -20.24
C PHE A 259 -3.33 -2.45 -20.88
N GLY A 260 -3.48 -2.35 -22.21
CA GLY A 260 -4.37 -3.21 -22.99
C GLY A 260 -3.66 -3.77 -24.22
N GLY A 261 -4.43 -4.25 -25.22
CA GLY A 261 -3.88 -4.85 -26.42
C GLY A 261 -3.53 -6.33 -26.25
N SER A 262 -2.66 -6.86 -27.13
CA SER A 262 -2.24 -8.26 -27.09
C SER A 262 -0.86 -8.45 -27.70
N LEU A 263 -0.09 -9.39 -27.14
CA LEU A 263 1.16 -9.85 -27.74
C LEU A 263 0.90 -10.94 -28.81
N PRO A 264 1.82 -11.09 -29.78
CA PRO A 264 1.88 -12.31 -30.61
C PRO A 264 1.98 -13.57 -29.73
N GLY A 265 1.34 -14.67 -30.13
CA GLY A 265 1.23 -15.89 -29.30
C GLY A 265 2.56 -16.59 -28.98
N ASP A 266 3.61 -16.31 -29.72
CA ASP A 266 4.98 -16.84 -29.56
C ASP A 266 5.94 -15.85 -28.88
N ASP A 267 5.45 -14.72 -28.41
CA ASP A 267 6.27 -13.71 -27.74
C ASP A 267 6.84 -14.25 -26.41
N PRO A 268 8.17 -14.17 -26.20
CA PRO A 268 8.81 -14.69 -24.98
C PRO A 268 8.36 -13.99 -23.68
N ARG A 269 7.72 -12.82 -23.79
CA ARG A 269 7.19 -12.05 -22.65
C ARG A 269 5.81 -12.54 -22.19
N GLN A 270 5.16 -13.42 -22.98
CA GLN A 270 3.80 -13.88 -22.70
C GLN A 270 3.67 -14.50 -21.29
N GLN A 271 4.68 -15.27 -20.83
CA GLN A 271 4.67 -15.87 -19.50
C GLN A 271 4.75 -14.79 -18.39
N ALA A 272 5.61 -13.80 -18.56
CA ALA A 272 5.71 -12.69 -17.62
C ALA A 272 4.40 -11.89 -17.59
N PHE A 273 3.81 -11.60 -18.75
CA PHE A 273 2.53 -10.91 -18.83
C PHE A 273 1.41 -11.67 -18.11
N PHE A 274 1.33 -12.97 -18.35
CA PHE A 274 0.33 -13.82 -17.67
C PHE A 274 0.50 -13.76 -16.14
N ARG A 275 1.76 -13.83 -15.64
CA ARG A 275 2.05 -13.83 -14.20
C ARG A 275 1.66 -12.49 -13.49
N TYR A 276 1.53 -11.40 -14.24
CA TYR A 276 1.12 -10.09 -13.75
C TYR A 276 -0.28 -9.67 -14.22
N SER A 277 -1.10 -10.62 -14.71
CA SER A 277 -2.44 -10.33 -15.24
C SER A 277 -2.44 -9.24 -16.31
N MET A 278 -1.40 -9.22 -17.17
CA MET A 278 -1.28 -8.26 -18.26
C MET A 278 -1.66 -8.91 -19.60
N PRO A 279 -2.26 -8.18 -20.54
CA PRO A 279 -2.74 -6.81 -20.36
C PRO A 279 -3.98 -6.75 -19.46
N GLY A 280 -4.12 -5.64 -18.73
CA GLY A 280 -5.28 -5.35 -17.89
C GLY A 280 -6.42 -4.66 -18.65
N GLY A 281 -7.07 -3.67 -18.03
CA GLY A 281 -8.22 -2.95 -18.59
C GLY A 281 -7.94 -2.02 -19.76
N GLY A 282 -6.69 -1.61 -19.98
CA GLY A 282 -6.29 -0.74 -21.09
C GLY A 282 -6.94 0.64 -21.09
N THR A 283 -7.15 1.23 -19.92
CA THR A 283 -7.94 2.46 -19.73
C THR A 283 -7.45 3.63 -20.60
N TRP A 284 -6.13 3.75 -20.83
CA TRP A 284 -5.51 4.90 -21.49
C TRP A 284 -5.05 4.66 -22.92
N MET A 285 -5.25 3.47 -23.48
CA MET A 285 -4.92 3.15 -24.89
C MET A 285 -5.56 4.13 -25.89
N ALA A 286 -6.74 4.68 -25.57
CA ALA A 286 -7.42 5.61 -26.45
C ALA A 286 -6.68 6.94 -26.62
N LEU A 287 -5.77 7.28 -25.68
CA LEU A 287 -4.99 8.51 -25.68
C LEU A 287 -3.56 8.31 -26.20
N ASP A 288 -2.88 7.24 -25.76
CA ASP A 288 -1.46 7.03 -26.00
C ASP A 288 -1.17 5.55 -26.26
N ASP A 289 -0.57 5.27 -27.42
CA ASP A 289 -0.23 3.93 -27.89
C ASP A 289 0.80 3.22 -26.99
N ARG A 290 1.49 3.95 -26.11
CA ARG A 290 2.43 3.33 -25.14
C ARG A 290 1.73 2.39 -24.16
N PHE A 291 0.42 2.55 -23.95
CA PHE A 291 -0.40 1.67 -23.12
C PHE A 291 -0.98 0.47 -23.88
N ASP A 292 -0.71 0.36 -25.19
CA ASP A 292 -1.01 -0.82 -26.00
C ASP A 292 0.22 -1.74 -26.05
N VAL A 293 0.17 -2.88 -25.36
CA VAL A 293 1.27 -3.86 -25.34
C VAL A 293 1.55 -4.47 -26.73
N GLY A 294 0.61 -4.36 -27.67
CA GLY A 294 0.83 -4.75 -29.06
C GLY A 294 1.72 -3.77 -29.82
N GLN A 295 1.75 -2.49 -29.41
CA GLN A 295 2.57 -1.43 -30.00
C GLN A 295 3.89 -1.24 -29.23
N GLU A 296 3.83 -1.15 -27.90
CA GLU A 296 4.98 -0.97 -27.01
C GLU A 296 5.03 -2.05 -25.90
N PRO A 297 5.38 -3.29 -26.25
CA PRO A 297 5.34 -4.41 -25.32
C PRO A 297 6.18 -4.24 -24.06
N ASN A 298 7.27 -3.48 -24.14
CA ASN A 298 8.19 -3.26 -23.04
C ASN A 298 7.78 -2.11 -22.10
N GLU A 299 6.84 -1.25 -22.50
CA GLU A 299 6.44 -0.12 -21.65
C GLU A 299 5.91 -0.59 -20.32
N SER A 300 5.12 -1.66 -20.28
CA SER A 300 4.54 -2.24 -19.08
C SER A 300 5.59 -2.71 -18.05
N PHE A 301 6.79 -3.13 -18.47
CA PHE A 301 7.86 -3.53 -17.56
C PHE A 301 8.53 -2.34 -16.84
N ARG A 302 8.24 -1.13 -17.26
CA ARG A 302 8.78 0.12 -16.71
C ARG A 302 7.92 0.63 -15.54
N PHE A 303 6.87 -0.12 -15.16
CA PHE A 303 5.94 0.12 -14.04
C PHE A 303 5.89 -1.08 -13.10
N GLY A 304 5.36 -0.86 -11.90
CA GLY A 304 5.40 -1.82 -10.79
C GLY A 304 6.68 -1.70 -9.97
N TRP A 305 7.22 -0.49 -9.86
CA TRP A 305 8.42 -0.17 -9.11
C TRP A 305 8.13 0.83 -7.98
N VAL A 306 9.09 1.00 -7.07
CA VAL A 306 9.08 2.10 -6.12
C VAL A 306 9.78 3.31 -6.74
N VAL A 307 9.13 4.48 -6.65
CA VAL A 307 9.64 5.75 -7.18
C VAL A 307 10.14 6.62 -6.04
N GLU A 308 11.43 6.97 -6.05
CA GLU A 308 12.01 7.90 -5.08
C GLU A 308 11.95 9.33 -5.60
N VAL A 309 11.40 10.22 -4.77
CA VAL A 309 11.23 11.65 -5.03
C VAL A 309 11.95 12.47 -3.97
N ASN A 310 12.75 13.46 -4.37
CA ASN A 310 13.28 14.45 -3.44
C ASN A 310 12.24 15.56 -3.21
N PRO A 311 11.57 15.63 -2.04
CA PRO A 311 10.54 16.63 -1.78
C PRO A 311 11.11 18.02 -1.52
N PHE A 312 12.42 18.13 -1.27
CA PHE A 312 13.10 19.42 -1.02
C PHE A 312 13.48 20.17 -2.30
N ASP A 313 13.53 19.46 -3.45
CA ASP A 313 13.81 20.07 -4.75
C ASP A 313 12.75 19.65 -5.78
N PRO A 314 11.75 20.49 -6.06
CA PRO A 314 10.68 20.16 -7.02
C PRO A 314 11.16 20.03 -8.46
N ARG A 315 12.40 20.43 -8.77
CA ARG A 315 13.01 20.29 -10.11
C ARG A 315 13.84 19.02 -10.25
N SER A 316 14.06 18.27 -9.15
CA SER A 316 14.76 16.98 -9.23
C SER A 316 13.96 15.99 -10.07
N THR A 317 14.65 15.14 -10.83
CA THR A 317 13.99 14.06 -11.58
C THR A 317 13.70 12.90 -10.64
N PRO A 318 12.45 12.40 -10.53
CA PRO A 318 12.15 11.19 -9.78
C PRO A 318 12.85 9.96 -10.35
N VAL A 319 13.10 8.96 -9.50
CA VAL A 319 13.89 7.78 -9.88
C VAL A 319 13.13 6.50 -9.51
N LYS A 320 12.87 5.64 -10.49
CA LYS A 320 12.36 4.27 -10.24
C LYS A 320 13.50 3.37 -9.78
N ARG A 321 13.38 2.78 -8.57
CA ARG A 321 14.41 2.03 -7.85
C ARG A 321 14.26 0.54 -8.08
N THR A 322 14.86 0.00 -9.15
CA THR A 322 14.62 -1.37 -9.60
C THR A 322 15.24 -2.46 -8.71
N ALA A 323 16.14 -2.12 -7.79
CA ALA A 323 16.66 -3.09 -6.81
C ALA A 323 15.60 -3.52 -5.77
N LEU A 324 14.49 -2.78 -5.65
CA LEU A 324 13.37 -3.12 -4.77
C LEU A 324 12.41 -4.17 -5.36
N GLY A 325 12.65 -4.60 -6.61
CA GLY A 325 11.82 -5.60 -7.31
C GLY A 325 10.62 -4.99 -8.02
N ARG A 326 10.00 -5.77 -8.94
CA ARG A 326 8.81 -5.39 -9.68
C ARG A 326 7.63 -6.27 -9.26
N PHE A 327 6.61 -5.67 -8.66
CA PHE A 327 5.36 -6.30 -8.24
C PHE A 327 4.30 -5.23 -7.94
N SER A 328 3.12 -5.60 -7.44
CA SER A 328 2.10 -4.65 -6.97
C SER A 328 2.49 -4.12 -5.60
N HIS A 329 3.33 -3.08 -5.61
CA HIS A 329 3.85 -2.50 -4.36
C HIS A 329 2.75 -1.77 -3.61
N GLU A 330 2.35 -2.34 -2.48
CA GLU A 330 1.46 -1.64 -1.55
C GLU A 330 2.20 -0.53 -0.84
N GLY A 331 3.34 -0.82 -0.21
CA GLY A 331 4.15 0.16 0.50
C GLY A 331 5.65 -0.04 0.33
N ALA A 332 6.45 0.85 0.94
CA ALA A 332 7.92 0.76 0.96
C ALA A 332 8.49 1.42 2.23
N GLU A 333 8.12 0.92 3.40
CA GLU A 333 8.56 1.51 4.66
C GLU A 333 9.97 1.07 5.05
N SER A 334 10.75 2.00 5.55
CA SER A 334 12.18 1.82 5.75
C SER A 334 12.63 1.98 7.19
N ILE A 335 13.64 1.20 7.57
CA ILE A 335 14.32 1.31 8.86
C ILE A 335 15.84 1.24 8.68
N VAL A 336 16.58 2.02 9.51
CA VAL A 336 18.03 1.89 9.59
C VAL A 336 18.39 0.84 10.63
N ASN A 337 19.04 -0.24 10.17
CA ASN A 337 19.54 -1.27 11.07
C ASN A 337 20.71 -0.75 11.94
N ARG A 338 21.01 -1.45 13.03
CA ARG A 338 22.08 -1.08 13.99
C ARG A 338 23.47 -0.93 13.36
N ASP A 339 23.73 -1.62 12.27
CA ASP A 339 24.99 -1.53 11.53
C ASP A 339 25.00 -0.42 10.46
N GLY A 340 23.90 0.35 10.36
CA GLY A 340 23.73 1.44 9.43
C GLY A 340 23.18 1.04 8.06
N ARG A 341 22.98 -0.24 7.74
CA ARG A 341 22.29 -0.66 6.51
C ARG A 341 20.83 -0.25 6.56
N VAL A 342 20.29 0.08 5.39
CA VAL A 342 18.87 0.41 5.23
C VAL A 342 18.13 -0.83 4.84
N VAL A 343 17.01 -1.08 5.51
CA VAL A 343 16.10 -2.17 5.22
C VAL A 343 14.76 -1.58 4.81
N VAL A 344 14.18 -2.07 3.71
CA VAL A 344 12.84 -1.66 3.23
C VAL A 344 11.95 -2.90 3.26
N TYR A 345 10.79 -2.79 3.88
CA TYR A 345 9.76 -3.83 3.90
C TYR A 345 8.63 -3.46 2.95
N MET A 346 8.06 -4.45 2.25
CA MET A 346 7.09 -4.24 1.18
C MET A 346 6.11 -5.40 1.11
N GLY A 347 4.83 -5.10 0.86
CA GLY A 347 3.78 -6.05 0.49
C GLY A 347 3.58 -6.07 -1.02
N ASP A 348 3.16 -7.23 -1.56
CA ASP A 348 2.72 -7.41 -2.94
C ASP A 348 1.22 -7.68 -2.91
N ASP A 349 0.40 -6.63 -3.05
CA ASP A 349 -1.04 -6.76 -2.90
C ASP A 349 -1.67 -7.46 -4.09
N SER A 350 -1.78 -8.76 -3.91
CA SER A 350 -2.60 -9.66 -4.73
C SER A 350 -2.78 -10.97 -3.97
N ARG A 351 -3.88 -11.67 -4.23
CA ARG A 351 -4.12 -12.99 -3.63
C ARG A 351 -2.99 -13.94 -3.94
N PHE A 352 -2.44 -14.58 -2.87
CA PHE A 352 -1.36 -15.56 -2.94
C PHE A 352 -0.01 -14.98 -3.35
N GLU A 353 0.17 -13.66 -3.33
CA GLU A 353 1.47 -13.03 -3.50
C GLU A 353 2.22 -12.90 -2.17
N TYR A 354 3.31 -12.15 -2.13
CA TYR A 354 4.37 -12.38 -1.16
C TYR A 354 4.73 -11.12 -0.36
N LEU A 355 5.39 -11.35 0.78
CA LEU A 355 6.09 -10.31 1.53
C LEU A 355 7.54 -10.22 1.10
N TYR A 356 8.06 -9.03 0.89
CA TYR A 356 9.42 -8.77 0.47
C TYR A 356 10.19 -7.90 1.46
N LYS A 357 11.52 -8.07 1.44
CA LYS A 357 12.45 -7.26 2.21
C LYS A 357 13.67 -6.93 1.37
N TYR A 358 14.02 -5.66 1.27
CA TYR A 358 15.27 -5.21 0.67
C TYR A 358 16.28 -4.85 1.77
N VAL A 359 17.57 -5.17 1.54
CA VAL A 359 18.69 -4.80 2.45
C VAL A 359 19.79 -4.16 1.62
N SER A 360 20.14 -2.91 1.91
CA SER A 360 21.21 -2.19 1.20
C SER A 360 22.59 -2.78 1.47
N THR A 361 23.47 -2.76 0.45
CA THR A 361 24.90 -3.08 0.62
C THR A 361 25.62 -1.97 1.40
N GLY A 362 25.33 -0.72 1.05
CA GLY A 362 25.88 0.45 1.71
C GLY A 362 25.24 0.76 3.07
N ARG A 363 25.78 1.77 3.76
CA ARG A 363 25.31 2.21 5.07
C ARG A 363 24.96 3.68 5.05
N TYR A 364 23.84 4.04 5.66
CA TYR A 364 23.43 5.41 5.89
C TYR A 364 24.12 5.99 7.13
N ASP A 365 24.73 7.16 7.00
CA ASP A 365 25.23 7.98 8.12
C ASP A 365 24.51 9.33 8.07
N PRO A 366 23.64 9.65 9.05
CA PRO A 366 22.89 10.91 9.07
C PRO A 366 23.78 12.16 9.17
N ARG A 367 25.04 12.00 9.58
CA ARG A 367 26.03 13.09 9.61
C ARG A 367 26.68 13.34 8.24
N ASN A 368 26.49 12.42 7.29
CA ASN A 368 27.00 12.50 5.92
C ASN A 368 25.87 12.25 4.92
N PRO A 369 25.11 13.27 4.50
CA PRO A 369 23.99 13.10 3.56
C PRO A 369 24.35 12.39 2.25
N ALA A 370 25.63 12.50 1.79
CA ALA A 370 26.10 11.81 0.59
C ALA A 370 26.10 10.28 0.74
N SER A 371 26.08 9.75 1.97
CA SER A 371 26.00 8.31 2.23
C SER A 371 24.66 7.70 1.78
N ALA A 372 23.63 8.50 1.53
CA ALA A 372 22.34 8.05 1.00
C ALA A 372 22.40 7.67 -0.48
N THR A 373 23.43 8.17 -1.22
CA THR A 373 23.52 7.94 -2.67
C THR A 373 23.64 6.46 -3.00
N GLY A 374 22.74 5.95 -3.83
CA GLY A 374 22.75 4.57 -4.34
C GLY A 374 22.30 3.49 -3.32
N LEU A 375 21.87 3.86 -2.11
CA LEU A 375 21.43 2.87 -1.10
C LEU A 375 20.21 2.06 -1.54
N LEU A 376 19.38 2.58 -2.44
CA LEU A 376 18.23 1.89 -3.02
C LEU A 376 18.51 1.28 -4.40
N ASP A 377 19.77 1.33 -4.88
CA ASP A 377 20.19 0.74 -6.16
C ASP A 377 21.10 -0.48 -5.99
N ASP A 378 21.80 -0.57 -4.85
CA ASP A 378 22.77 -1.63 -4.56
C ASP A 378 22.42 -2.33 -3.22
N GLY A 379 21.88 -3.53 -3.32
CA GLY A 379 21.46 -4.34 -2.20
C GLY A 379 20.88 -5.67 -2.65
N THR A 380 20.29 -6.39 -1.70
CA THR A 380 19.66 -7.69 -1.96
C THR A 380 18.19 -7.63 -1.61
N LEU A 381 17.35 -8.06 -2.55
CA LEU A 381 15.93 -8.31 -2.33
C LEU A 381 15.73 -9.73 -1.81
N TYR A 382 14.83 -9.90 -0.86
CA TYR A 382 14.45 -11.17 -0.26
C TYR A 382 12.94 -11.35 -0.31
N VAL A 383 12.48 -12.60 -0.35
CA VAL A 383 11.07 -12.98 -0.19
C VAL A 383 10.87 -13.84 1.05
N ALA A 384 9.73 -13.72 1.71
CA ALA A 384 9.43 -14.41 2.95
C ALA A 384 8.99 -15.87 2.73
N ARG A 385 9.50 -16.78 3.58
CA ARG A 385 8.98 -18.13 3.74
C ARG A 385 8.72 -18.40 5.21
N PHE A 386 7.48 -18.67 5.55
CA PHE A 386 7.00 -18.98 6.89
C PHE A 386 6.98 -20.48 7.13
N ALA A 387 7.23 -20.89 8.38
CA ALA A 387 7.14 -22.29 8.81
C ALA A 387 6.15 -22.43 9.97
N GLU A 388 5.50 -23.60 10.07
CA GLU A 388 4.47 -23.90 11.07
C GLU A 388 4.95 -23.82 12.53
N ASP A 389 6.26 -23.90 12.76
CA ASP A 389 6.86 -23.81 14.11
C ASP A 389 7.06 -22.36 14.60
N GLY A 390 6.52 -21.37 13.86
CA GLY A 390 6.68 -19.95 14.16
C GLY A 390 8.03 -19.36 13.75
N SER A 391 8.88 -20.11 13.03
CA SER A 391 10.09 -19.56 12.39
C SER A 391 9.77 -19.06 10.99
N MET A 392 10.58 -18.14 10.49
CA MET A 392 10.54 -17.71 9.09
C MET A 392 11.94 -17.44 8.55
N THR A 393 12.06 -17.50 7.24
CA THR A 393 13.33 -17.27 6.52
C THR A 393 13.12 -16.30 5.36
N TRP A 394 13.97 -15.31 5.23
CA TRP A 394 14.09 -14.44 4.09
C TRP A 394 14.99 -15.09 3.03
N LEU A 395 14.41 -15.45 1.88
CA LEU A 395 15.09 -16.13 0.77
C LEU A 395 15.61 -15.08 -0.21
N PRO A 396 16.93 -15.07 -0.54
CA PRO A 396 17.50 -14.05 -1.42
C PRO A 396 17.11 -14.27 -2.89
N LEU A 397 16.66 -13.23 -3.56
CA LEU A 397 16.37 -13.20 -4.99
C LEU A 397 17.63 -12.79 -5.76
N VAL A 398 18.58 -13.72 -5.91
CA VAL A 398 19.89 -13.47 -6.51
C VAL A 398 20.12 -14.39 -7.71
N PHE A 399 20.44 -13.77 -8.86
CA PHE A 399 20.77 -14.50 -10.09
C PHE A 399 21.92 -15.51 -9.86
N GLY A 400 21.78 -16.70 -10.40
CA GLY A 400 22.73 -17.80 -10.26
C GLY A 400 22.60 -18.60 -8.97
N GLN A 401 21.62 -18.29 -8.11
CA GLN A 401 21.38 -19.03 -6.85
C GLN A 401 19.99 -19.68 -6.83
N ASN A 402 19.88 -20.84 -6.18
CA ASN A 402 18.62 -21.52 -5.87
C ASN A 402 17.66 -21.70 -7.06
N GLY A 403 18.19 -21.90 -8.26
CA GLY A 403 17.39 -22.06 -9.48
C GLY A 403 17.02 -20.75 -10.19
N LEU A 404 17.45 -19.60 -9.69
CA LEU A 404 17.28 -18.31 -10.39
C LEU A 404 18.39 -18.11 -11.44
N ASP A 405 18.42 -18.99 -12.45
CA ASP A 405 19.46 -19.06 -13.47
C ASP A 405 18.90 -19.44 -14.84
N ALA A 406 19.77 -19.64 -15.82
CA ALA A 406 19.40 -19.95 -17.20
C ALA A 406 18.53 -21.23 -17.35
N SER A 407 18.60 -22.18 -16.40
CA SER A 407 17.78 -23.39 -16.44
C SER A 407 16.28 -23.09 -16.25
N ASN A 408 15.96 -21.97 -15.60
CA ASN A 408 14.62 -21.45 -15.39
C ASN A 408 14.37 -20.14 -16.20
N GLY A 409 15.20 -19.86 -17.22
CA GLY A 409 15.00 -18.75 -18.14
C GLY A 409 15.42 -17.37 -17.62
N PHE A 410 16.16 -17.30 -16.51
CA PHE A 410 16.80 -16.06 -16.08
C PHE A 410 18.18 -15.92 -16.70
N ASP A 411 18.49 -14.73 -17.23
CA ASP A 411 19.77 -14.41 -17.87
C ASP A 411 20.63 -13.43 -17.06
N SER A 412 20.01 -12.77 -16.07
CA SER A 412 20.65 -11.69 -15.32
C SER A 412 19.91 -11.38 -14.01
N GLN A 413 20.54 -10.61 -13.13
CA GLN A 413 19.87 -10.04 -11.94
C GLN A 413 18.71 -9.13 -12.36
N ALA A 414 18.82 -8.42 -13.48
CA ALA A 414 17.75 -7.61 -14.03
C ALA A 414 16.47 -8.44 -14.26
N ARG A 415 16.60 -9.61 -14.91
CA ARG A 415 15.47 -10.51 -15.16
C ARG A 415 14.84 -11.04 -13.89
N VAL A 416 15.63 -11.37 -12.87
CA VAL A 416 15.12 -11.79 -11.55
C VAL A 416 14.23 -10.70 -10.96
N LEU A 417 14.63 -9.43 -11.07
CA LEU A 417 13.90 -8.28 -10.50
C LEU A 417 12.72 -7.81 -11.38
N ILE A 418 12.77 -7.99 -12.69
CA ILE A 418 11.63 -7.73 -13.59
C ILE A 418 10.53 -8.79 -13.40
N GLU A 419 10.91 -10.04 -13.13
CA GLU A 419 10.01 -11.16 -12.91
C GLU A 419 10.02 -11.62 -11.45
N THR A 420 9.96 -10.68 -10.51
CA THR A 420 10.10 -10.91 -9.05
C THR A 420 9.13 -11.96 -8.54
N ARG A 421 7.85 -11.92 -8.94
CA ARG A 421 6.84 -12.92 -8.56
C ARG A 421 7.22 -14.34 -9.00
N ARG A 422 7.68 -14.50 -10.25
CA ARG A 422 8.12 -15.81 -10.75
C ARG A 422 9.39 -16.30 -10.05
N ALA A 423 10.30 -15.41 -9.72
CA ALA A 423 11.48 -15.75 -8.93
C ALA A 423 11.09 -16.22 -7.51
N ALA A 424 10.12 -15.58 -6.88
CA ALA A 424 9.57 -15.97 -5.58
C ALA A 424 8.88 -17.35 -5.63
N ASP A 425 8.10 -17.61 -6.70
CA ASP A 425 7.48 -18.93 -6.96
C ASP A 425 8.53 -20.05 -6.96
N ILE A 426 9.64 -19.86 -7.66
CA ILE A 426 10.73 -20.84 -7.77
C ILE A 426 11.41 -21.09 -6.42
N LEU A 427 11.57 -20.06 -5.60
CA LEU A 427 12.15 -20.18 -4.26
C LEU A 427 11.20 -20.85 -3.26
N GLY A 428 9.92 -21.04 -3.58
CA GLY A 428 8.90 -21.59 -2.69
C GLY A 428 8.60 -20.66 -1.53
N ALA A 429 8.39 -19.37 -1.82
CA ALA A 429 7.90 -18.39 -0.89
C ALA A 429 6.50 -18.76 -0.37
N THR A 430 6.09 -18.25 0.79
CA THR A 430 4.75 -18.52 1.34
C THR A 430 3.72 -17.61 0.70
N PRO A 431 2.70 -18.15 0.00
CA PRO A 431 1.63 -17.35 -0.58
C PRO A 431 0.74 -16.76 0.52
N MET A 432 0.53 -15.45 0.51
CA MET A 432 -0.17 -14.71 1.56
C MET A 432 -1.60 -14.31 1.15
N ASP A 433 -2.36 -13.79 2.11
CA ASP A 433 -3.74 -13.32 1.94
C ASP A 433 -3.78 -11.81 1.61
N ARG A 434 -3.35 -11.40 0.40
CA ARG A 434 -3.22 -10.00 -0.03
C ARG A 434 -2.36 -9.21 0.97
N PRO A 435 -1.02 -9.23 0.82
CA PRO A 435 -0.12 -8.43 1.64
C PRO A 435 -0.24 -6.94 1.29
N GLU A 436 -0.73 -6.18 2.23
CA GLU A 436 -0.80 -4.72 2.17
C GLU A 436 0.46 -4.09 2.79
N ASP A 437 0.31 -3.08 3.64
CA ASP A 437 1.43 -2.39 4.26
C ASP A 437 2.26 -3.27 5.21
N VAL A 438 3.56 -3.02 5.25
CA VAL A 438 4.53 -3.74 6.10
C VAL A 438 5.38 -2.76 6.88
N GLU A 439 4.99 -2.51 8.12
CA GLU A 439 5.53 -1.43 8.94
C GLU A 439 6.55 -1.92 9.98
N PRO A 440 7.82 -1.48 9.90
CA PRO A 440 8.81 -1.74 10.94
C PRO A 440 8.62 -0.78 12.12
N ASN A 441 8.49 -1.31 13.32
CA ASN A 441 8.33 -0.55 14.55
C ASN A 441 9.70 -0.10 15.11
N PRO A 442 10.04 1.19 15.05
CA PRO A 442 11.34 1.66 15.50
C PRO A 442 11.52 1.62 17.03
N VAL A 443 10.43 1.45 17.79
CA VAL A 443 10.45 1.39 19.27
C VAL A 443 10.69 -0.03 19.75
N THR A 444 9.98 -1.02 19.17
CA THR A 444 10.07 -2.43 19.61
C THR A 444 11.05 -3.25 18.79
N GLY A 445 11.38 -2.82 17.56
CA GLY A 445 12.18 -3.58 16.59
C GLY A 445 11.42 -4.73 15.94
N LYS A 446 10.09 -4.81 16.12
CA LYS A 446 9.22 -5.76 15.45
C LYS A 446 8.77 -5.19 14.09
N VAL A 447 8.19 -6.05 13.26
CA VAL A 447 7.62 -5.66 11.95
C VAL A 447 6.20 -6.23 11.87
N TYR A 448 5.27 -5.43 11.40
CA TYR A 448 3.87 -5.81 11.24
C TYR A 448 3.52 -5.86 9.76
N ALA A 449 2.85 -6.93 9.33
CA ALA A 449 2.34 -7.06 7.96
C ALA A 449 0.82 -7.19 8.00
N MET A 450 0.15 -6.31 7.28
CA MET A 450 -1.29 -6.33 7.08
C MET A 450 -1.61 -7.35 5.99
N LEU A 451 -2.55 -8.27 6.26
CA LEU A 451 -3.08 -9.20 5.29
C LEU A 451 -4.58 -8.97 5.21
N THR A 452 -5.05 -8.38 4.13
CA THR A 452 -6.40 -7.78 4.12
C THR A 452 -7.50 -8.80 3.99
N ASN A 453 -7.43 -9.74 3.03
CA ASN A 453 -8.40 -10.82 2.85
C ASN A 453 -7.92 -11.83 1.79
N ASN A 454 -8.57 -13.02 1.70
CA ASN A 454 -8.44 -13.94 0.58
C ASN A 454 -9.62 -14.91 0.50
N SER A 455 -10.67 -14.54 -0.18
CA SER A 455 -11.87 -15.36 -0.39
C SER A 455 -11.61 -16.65 -1.19
N GLN A 456 -10.43 -16.78 -1.81
CA GLN A 456 -10.05 -17.93 -2.63
C GLN A 456 -9.23 -18.98 -1.86
N ARG A 457 -8.63 -18.64 -0.71
CA ARG A 457 -7.84 -19.59 0.06
C ARG A 457 -8.66 -20.82 0.48
N GLY A 458 -8.08 -22.00 0.29
CA GLY A 458 -8.74 -23.27 0.60
C GLY A 458 -9.62 -23.83 -0.54
N LYS A 459 -9.83 -23.11 -1.64
CA LYS A 459 -10.52 -23.66 -2.82
C LYS A 459 -9.66 -24.73 -3.51
N ALA A 460 -10.32 -25.64 -4.21
CA ALA A 460 -9.65 -26.75 -4.92
C ALA A 460 -8.62 -26.21 -5.93
N GLY A 461 -7.39 -26.72 -5.85
CA GLY A 461 -6.28 -26.30 -6.73
C GLY A 461 -5.55 -25.02 -6.30
N LEU A 462 -5.98 -24.35 -5.22
CA LEU A 462 -5.34 -23.16 -4.67
C LEU A 462 -4.68 -23.46 -3.32
N ALA A 463 -3.87 -22.50 -2.81
CA ALA A 463 -3.21 -22.67 -1.53
C ALA A 463 -4.23 -22.89 -0.41
N GLN A 464 -3.93 -23.89 0.45
CA GLN A 464 -4.75 -24.22 1.61
C GLN A 464 -4.36 -23.33 2.79
N PRO A 465 -5.20 -23.25 3.85
CA PRO A 465 -4.80 -22.61 5.10
C PRO A 465 -3.46 -23.14 5.62
N ASP A 466 -2.64 -22.24 6.12
CA ASP A 466 -1.34 -22.51 6.74
C ASP A 466 -1.15 -21.61 7.98
N GLY A 467 0.01 -21.67 8.64
CA GLY A 467 0.26 -20.94 9.87
C GLY A 467 -0.06 -19.43 9.79
N PRO A 468 0.56 -18.66 8.89
CA PRO A 468 0.28 -17.23 8.77
C PRO A 468 -1.08 -16.89 8.12
N ASN A 469 -1.72 -17.83 7.43
CA ASN A 469 -2.99 -17.67 6.74
C ASN A 469 -3.98 -18.77 7.19
N PRO A 470 -4.49 -18.73 8.44
CA PRO A 470 -5.12 -19.88 9.07
C PRO A 470 -6.56 -20.17 8.62
N ARG A 471 -7.16 -19.32 7.77
CA ARG A 471 -8.59 -19.38 7.45
C ARG A 471 -8.83 -19.67 5.98
N ALA A 472 -9.69 -20.65 5.69
CA ALA A 472 -10.25 -20.82 4.35
C ALA A 472 -11.30 -19.74 4.07
N GLY A 473 -11.32 -19.21 2.84
CA GLY A 473 -12.26 -18.16 2.44
C GLY A 473 -12.18 -16.92 3.34
N ASN A 474 -10.97 -16.52 3.70
CA ASN A 474 -10.72 -15.44 4.64
C ASN A 474 -11.23 -14.08 4.11
N SER A 475 -12.34 -13.59 4.63
CA SER A 475 -12.97 -12.33 4.24
C SER A 475 -12.58 -11.14 5.12
N SER A 476 -11.79 -11.34 6.17
CA SER A 476 -11.61 -10.33 7.22
C SER A 476 -10.15 -9.99 7.52
N GLY A 477 -9.21 -10.80 7.03
CA GLY A 477 -7.78 -10.53 7.18
C GLY A 477 -7.20 -10.80 8.57
N GLN A 478 -5.90 -10.60 8.71
CA GLN A 478 -5.12 -10.75 9.94
C GLN A 478 -3.87 -9.88 9.90
N ILE A 479 -3.25 -9.68 11.07
CA ILE A 479 -1.97 -8.98 11.19
C ILE A 479 -0.91 -9.95 11.67
N VAL A 480 0.15 -10.09 10.87
CA VAL A 480 1.33 -10.90 11.21
C VAL A 480 2.37 -10.01 11.87
N GLU A 481 2.83 -10.41 13.06
CA GLU A 481 3.95 -9.79 13.75
C GLU A 481 5.22 -10.61 13.50
N MET A 482 6.29 -9.97 13.06
CA MET A 482 7.60 -10.57 12.81
C MET A 482 8.64 -9.98 13.77
N THR A 483 9.44 -10.84 14.39
CA THR A 483 10.56 -10.43 15.26
C THR A 483 11.86 -10.89 14.61
N PRO A 484 12.68 -9.98 14.04
CA PRO A 484 13.96 -10.31 13.43
C PRO A 484 14.91 -10.98 14.44
N ASP A 485 15.67 -11.99 14.02
CA ASP A 485 16.62 -12.71 14.86
C ASP A 485 17.64 -11.73 15.47
N GLY A 486 17.74 -11.77 16.81
CA GLY A 486 18.60 -10.88 17.57
C GLY A 486 18.25 -9.39 17.46
N GLY A 487 17.05 -9.03 16.98
CA GLY A 487 16.64 -7.64 16.68
C GLY A 487 17.46 -7.03 15.55
N ASP A 488 17.97 -7.83 14.62
CA ASP A 488 18.74 -7.41 13.44
C ASP A 488 17.87 -7.51 12.19
N HIS A 489 17.41 -6.37 11.68
CA HIS A 489 16.55 -6.31 10.49
C HIS A 489 17.23 -6.85 9.23
N THR A 490 18.57 -6.97 9.21
CA THR A 490 19.32 -7.57 8.11
C THR A 490 19.45 -9.08 8.20
N ALA A 491 19.06 -9.68 9.33
CA ALA A 491 19.08 -11.15 9.51
C ALA A 491 18.16 -11.84 8.48
N THR A 492 18.55 -13.02 8.04
CA THR A 492 17.73 -13.85 7.15
C THR A 492 16.73 -14.72 7.90
N GLY A 493 16.81 -14.81 9.22
CA GLY A 493 15.86 -15.49 10.10
C GLY A 493 15.02 -14.50 10.92
N ALA A 494 13.80 -14.90 11.25
CA ALA A 494 12.94 -14.23 12.20
C ALA A 494 11.96 -15.22 12.86
N ARG A 495 11.31 -14.78 13.94
CA ARG A 495 10.12 -15.43 14.51
C ARG A 495 8.89 -14.68 14.09
N TRP A 496 7.77 -15.36 13.91
CA TRP A 496 6.50 -14.76 13.59
C TRP A 496 5.38 -15.30 14.48
N GLU A 497 4.33 -14.49 14.65
CA GLU A 497 3.08 -14.89 15.26
C GLU A 497 1.94 -14.00 14.71
N LEU A 498 0.68 -14.40 14.91
CA LEU A 498 -0.46 -13.54 14.59
C LEU A 498 -0.71 -12.58 15.76
N LEU A 499 -0.71 -11.27 15.48
CA LEU A 499 -1.08 -10.26 16.47
C LEU A 499 -2.58 -10.29 16.73
N VAL A 500 -3.37 -10.31 15.65
CA VAL A 500 -4.85 -10.47 15.66
C VAL A 500 -5.29 -11.23 14.41
N GLN A 501 -6.42 -11.91 14.51
CA GLN A 501 -7.22 -12.38 13.38
C GLN A 501 -8.45 -11.50 13.30
N CYS A 502 -8.54 -10.68 12.26
CA CYS A 502 -9.57 -9.66 12.11
C CYS A 502 -10.97 -10.26 11.88
N GLY A 503 -12.00 -9.43 12.02
CA GLY A 503 -13.41 -9.79 11.86
C GLY A 503 -14.20 -9.74 13.16
N ASP A 504 -15.50 -9.94 13.06
CA ASP A 504 -16.44 -9.91 14.17
C ASP A 504 -16.27 -11.13 15.10
N PRO A 505 -15.82 -10.95 16.36
CA PRO A 505 -15.63 -12.06 17.29
C PRO A 505 -16.95 -12.70 17.76
N ALA A 506 -18.08 -12.02 17.58
CA ALA A 506 -19.40 -12.56 17.93
C ALA A 506 -20.01 -13.40 16.80
N ARG A 507 -19.39 -13.43 15.62
CA ARG A 507 -19.90 -14.16 14.46
C ARG A 507 -19.26 -15.54 14.34
N ASP A 508 -20.10 -16.57 14.45
CA ASP A 508 -19.68 -17.95 14.24
C ASP A 508 -19.06 -18.17 12.85
N GLY A 509 -17.95 -18.90 12.81
CA GLY A 509 -17.28 -19.30 11.57
C GLY A 509 -16.26 -18.30 11.01
N ILE A 510 -16.21 -17.06 11.49
CA ILE A 510 -15.18 -16.09 11.09
C ILE A 510 -13.81 -16.46 11.66
N GLY A 511 -13.75 -16.99 12.89
CA GLY A 511 -12.48 -17.33 13.55
C GLY A 511 -11.67 -16.10 13.96
N ALA A 512 -12.34 -14.99 14.26
CA ALA A 512 -11.68 -13.77 14.72
C ALA A 512 -11.04 -13.97 16.11
N VAL A 513 -9.85 -13.39 16.31
CA VAL A 513 -9.11 -13.49 17.58
C VAL A 513 -8.59 -12.11 17.97
N TRP A 514 -9.13 -11.57 19.06
CA TRP A 514 -8.79 -10.28 19.64
C TRP A 514 -8.40 -10.39 21.10
N ASN A 515 -7.81 -9.35 21.66
CA ASN A 515 -7.70 -9.23 23.11
C ASN A 515 -9.11 -9.26 23.72
N PRO A 516 -9.36 -10.04 24.79
CA PRO A 516 -10.69 -10.15 25.40
C PRO A 516 -11.30 -8.83 25.90
N ALA A 517 -10.49 -7.78 26.06
CA ALA A 517 -10.96 -6.44 26.43
C ALA A 517 -11.38 -5.59 25.22
N THR A 518 -11.22 -6.08 23.98
CA THR A 518 -11.74 -5.41 22.78
C THR A 518 -13.28 -5.46 22.82
N ASP A 519 -13.92 -4.30 22.83
CA ASP A 519 -15.38 -4.20 22.87
C ASP A 519 -16.01 -4.43 21.46
N ALA A 520 -17.35 -4.41 21.40
CA ALA A 520 -18.09 -4.63 20.15
C ALA A 520 -17.80 -3.58 19.05
N ASN A 521 -17.22 -2.44 19.38
CA ASN A 521 -16.86 -1.39 18.43
C ASN A 521 -15.37 -1.42 18.06
N GLY A 522 -14.55 -2.17 18.79
CA GLY A 522 -13.10 -2.15 18.66
C GLY A 522 -12.56 -3.06 17.55
N TRP A 523 -13.28 -4.11 17.14
CA TRP A 523 -12.80 -4.99 16.06
C TRP A 523 -12.94 -4.34 14.67
N PHE A 524 -12.13 -4.80 13.70
CA PHE A 524 -12.18 -4.38 12.30
C PHE A 524 -11.94 -5.57 11.36
N SER A 525 -12.15 -5.34 10.07
CA SER A 525 -11.85 -6.26 8.97
C SER A 525 -10.97 -5.56 7.95
N SER A 526 -10.29 -6.34 7.12
CA SER A 526 -9.50 -5.85 5.98
C SER A 526 -8.47 -4.78 6.41
N PRO A 527 -7.50 -5.16 7.29
CA PRO A 527 -6.39 -4.27 7.61
C PRO A 527 -5.58 -3.96 6.36
N ASP A 528 -5.22 -2.70 6.19
CA ASP A 528 -4.58 -2.18 5.01
C ASP A 528 -3.36 -1.31 5.38
N ASN A 529 -3.42 0.01 5.20
CA ASN A 529 -2.31 0.87 5.58
C ASN A 529 -2.14 0.95 7.11
N CYS A 530 -0.93 1.21 7.56
CA CYS A 530 -0.69 1.36 8.99
C CYS A 530 0.43 2.36 9.30
N ALA A 531 0.51 2.76 10.56
CA ALA A 531 1.59 3.55 11.09
C ALA A 531 1.89 3.18 12.54
N VAL A 532 3.13 3.38 12.95
CA VAL A 532 3.56 3.27 14.34
C VAL A 532 3.64 4.66 14.97
N ASP A 533 2.97 4.86 16.10
CA ASP A 533 3.08 6.09 16.86
C ASP A 533 4.43 6.19 17.61
N PRO A 534 4.83 7.38 18.09
CA PRO A 534 6.07 7.54 18.84
C PRO A 534 6.18 6.72 20.13
N ALA A 535 5.09 6.12 20.60
CA ALA A 535 5.07 5.22 21.76
C ALA A 535 5.19 3.73 21.38
N GLY A 536 5.16 3.41 20.09
CA GLY A 536 5.30 2.04 19.56
C GLY A 536 3.97 1.29 19.40
N ASN A 537 2.82 1.95 19.52
CA ASN A 537 1.52 1.36 19.18
C ASN A 537 1.30 1.40 17.67
N LEU A 538 0.54 0.43 17.17
CA LEU A 538 0.15 0.33 15.78
C LEU A 538 -1.18 1.05 15.55
N TRP A 539 -1.29 1.77 14.44
CA TRP A 539 -2.52 2.40 13.96
C TRP A 539 -2.84 1.81 12.61
N VAL A 540 -4.03 1.23 12.48
CA VAL A 540 -4.44 0.43 11.32
C VAL A 540 -5.65 1.06 10.68
N SER A 541 -5.54 1.37 9.41
CA SER A 541 -6.65 1.74 8.54
C SER A 541 -7.22 0.49 7.85
N THR A 542 -8.38 0.62 7.22
CA THR A 542 -9.06 -0.50 6.58
C THR A 542 -9.48 -0.16 5.16
N ASP A 543 -9.28 -1.14 4.27
CA ASP A 543 -9.89 -1.24 2.94
C ASP A 543 -10.82 -2.46 2.91
N GLN A 544 -12.10 -2.25 3.18
CA GLN A 544 -13.09 -3.30 3.04
C GLN A 544 -13.59 -3.42 1.59
N GLY A 545 -13.29 -2.43 0.75
CA GLY A 545 -13.73 -2.37 -0.62
C GLY A 545 -15.22 -2.65 -0.73
N ASP A 546 -15.63 -3.42 -1.71
CA ASP A 546 -17.04 -3.84 -1.90
C ASP A 546 -17.63 -4.68 -0.74
N ASN A 547 -16.82 -5.07 0.23
CA ASN A 547 -17.25 -5.96 1.33
C ASN A 547 -17.70 -5.24 2.60
N TRP A 548 -17.53 -3.92 2.72
CA TRP A 548 -17.90 -3.19 3.94
C TRP A 548 -19.36 -3.40 4.36
N VAL A 549 -20.26 -3.56 3.38
CA VAL A 549 -21.70 -3.79 3.60
C VAL A 549 -21.97 -5.19 4.18
N TYR A 550 -21.11 -6.18 3.89
CA TYR A 550 -21.30 -7.59 4.24
C TYR A 550 -20.44 -8.07 5.40
N ASN A 551 -19.40 -7.34 5.78
CA ASN A 551 -18.46 -7.77 6.80
C ASN A 551 -19.07 -7.96 8.19
N SER A 552 -20.26 -7.38 8.45
CA SER A 552 -21.04 -7.65 9.66
C SER A 552 -21.70 -9.04 9.70
N GLY A 553 -21.69 -9.77 8.60
CA GLY A 553 -22.30 -11.13 8.50
C GLY A 553 -23.81 -11.18 8.40
N LYS A 554 -24.47 -10.05 8.28
CA LYS A 554 -25.93 -9.99 8.04
C LYS A 554 -26.15 -9.70 6.55
N ALA A 555 -26.96 -10.54 5.89
CA ALA A 555 -27.35 -10.30 4.51
C ALA A 555 -28.13 -8.97 4.41
N VAL A 556 -27.54 -8.00 3.75
CA VAL A 556 -28.15 -6.67 3.55
C VAL A 556 -29.44 -6.70 2.72
N PRO A 557 -29.63 -7.63 1.74
CA PRO A 557 -30.85 -7.66 0.92
C PRO A 557 -32.17 -7.71 1.68
N ASP A 558 -32.15 -8.25 2.91
CA ASP A 558 -33.35 -8.42 3.75
C ASP A 558 -33.46 -7.40 4.89
N ALA A 559 -32.52 -6.44 4.98
CA ALA A 559 -32.57 -5.38 5.99
C ALA A 559 -33.71 -4.39 5.67
N PRO A 560 -34.45 -3.87 6.68
CA PRO A 560 -35.37 -2.77 6.46
C PRO A 560 -34.63 -1.57 5.85
N LYS A 561 -35.19 -0.97 4.79
CA LYS A 561 -34.56 0.13 4.02
C LYS A 561 -34.24 1.40 4.84
N ASP A 562 -34.81 1.50 6.03
CA ASP A 562 -34.71 2.66 6.93
C ASP A 562 -33.85 2.42 8.17
N THR A 563 -33.19 1.26 8.27
CA THR A 563 -32.31 0.92 9.38
C THR A 563 -30.99 0.34 8.90
N ALA A 564 -29.86 0.89 9.40
CA ALA A 564 -28.57 0.28 9.20
C ALA A 564 -28.53 -1.13 9.83
N PRO A 565 -28.01 -2.16 9.13
CA PRO A 565 -27.79 -3.46 9.76
C PRO A 565 -26.87 -3.32 10.97
N GLU A 566 -27.22 -3.99 12.05
CA GLU A 566 -26.43 -3.98 13.28
C GLU A 566 -25.03 -4.58 13.04
N GLY A 567 -23.98 -3.90 13.49
CA GLY A 567 -22.58 -4.34 13.35
C GLY A 567 -21.86 -3.91 12.07
N VAL A 568 -22.54 -3.30 11.08
CA VAL A 568 -21.87 -2.69 9.92
C VAL A 568 -21.11 -1.44 10.35
N SER A 569 -19.93 -1.22 9.79
CA SER A 569 -19.17 0.02 9.90
C SER A 569 -18.55 0.39 8.57
N ALA A 570 -18.59 1.65 8.21
CA ALA A 570 -17.70 2.21 7.19
C ALA A 570 -16.24 2.01 7.63
N ASP A 571 -15.33 2.11 6.68
CA ASP A 571 -13.91 2.07 6.92
C ASP A 571 -13.45 3.15 7.89
N GLY A 572 -12.28 2.96 8.49
CA GLY A 572 -11.80 3.86 9.52
C GLY A 572 -10.39 3.58 9.98
N LEU A 573 -10.03 4.23 11.08
CA LEU A 573 -8.73 4.07 11.72
C LEU A 573 -8.89 3.54 13.14
N TRP A 574 -8.14 2.48 13.43
CA TRP A 574 -8.07 1.85 14.75
C TRP A 574 -6.68 1.97 15.37
N ALA A 575 -6.65 2.31 16.65
CA ALA A 575 -5.48 2.20 17.49
C ALA A 575 -5.38 0.79 18.05
N LEU A 576 -4.23 0.11 17.91
CA LEU A 576 -3.99 -1.27 18.30
C LEU A 576 -2.78 -1.36 19.24
N GLU A 577 -2.99 -1.86 20.46
CA GLU A 577 -1.92 -2.08 21.42
C GLU A 577 -1.08 -3.30 21.03
N THR A 578 0.24 -3.12 20.92
CA THR A 578 1.16 -4.17 20.43
C THR A 578 1.86 -4.93 21.54
N GLU A 579 1.86 -4.43 22.78
CA GLU A 579 2.63 -4.98 23.90
C GLU A 579 1.82 -5.06 25.20
N GLY A 580 2.30 -5.85 26.14
CA GLY A 580 1.75 -5.94 27.50
C GLY A 580 0.36 -6.57 27.60
N PRO A 581 -0.39 -6.32 28.69
CA PRO A 581 -1.73 -6.90 28.88
C PRO A 581 -2.77 -6.47 27.85
N GLY A 582 -2.55 -5.32 27.21
CA GLY A 582 -3.41 -4.79 26.15
C GLY A 582 -3.09 -5.31 24.75
N ARG A 583 -2.05 -6.13 24.56
CA ARG A 583 -1.69 -6.66 23.23
C ARG A 583 -2.91 -7.21 22.49
N GLY A 584 -3.16 -6.69 21.29
CA GLY A 584 -4.33 -7.03 20.47
C GLY A 584 -5.63 -6.32 20.88
N LEU A 585 -5.58 -5.34 21.80
CA LEU A 585 -6.72 -4.47 22.12
C LEU A 585 -6.81 -3.35 21.09
N ALA A 586 -7.95 -3.23 20.43
CA ALA A 586 -8.18 -2.22 19.43
C ALA A 586 -9.33 -1.26 19.82
N LYS A 587 -9.22 0.01 19.37
CA LYS A 587 -10.21 1.07 19.55
C LYS A 587 -10.29 1.94 18.30
N MET A 588 -11.50 2.17 17.79
CA MET A 588 -11.73 3.06 16.64
C MET A 588 -11.54 4.52 17.03
N LEU A 589 -10.65 5.25 16.36
CA LEU A 589 -10.47 6.69 16.51
C LEU A 589 -11.26 7.49 15.49
N PHE A 590 -11.31 7.01 14.25
CA PHE A 590 -11.91 7.72 13.12
C PHE A 590 -12.76 6.75 12.29
N ARG A 591 -13.86 7.24 11.73
CA ARG A 591 -14.74 6.51 10.82
C ARG A 591 -15.00 7.38 9.59
N CYS A 592 -14.83 6.81 8.41
CA CYS A 592 -15.05 7.44 7.12
C CYS A 592 -16.53 7.71 6.82
N PRO A 593 -16.84 8.62 5.87
CA PRO A 593 -18.14 8.62 5.19
C PRO A 593 -18.33 7.28 4.44
N MET A 594 -19.58 6.92 4.17
CA MET A 594 -19.92 5.67 3.48
C MET A 594 -19.19 5.54 2.13
N GLY A 595 -18.77 4.31 1.80
CA GLY A 595 -18.12 3.98 0.54
C GLY A 595 -16.76 4.63 0.33
N ALA A 596 -16.11 5.09 1.40
CA ALA A 596 -14.75 5.58 1.39
C ALA A 596 -13.84 4.55 2.03
N GLU A 597 -12.63 4.45 1.52
CA GLU A 597 -11.51 3.78 2.15
C GLU A 597 -10.74 4.72 3.08
N MET A 598 -10.08 4.17 4.11
CA MET A 598 -9.24 4.92 5.05
C MET A 598 -7.77 4.60 4.82
N CYS A 599 -6.99 5.61 4.39
CA CYS A 599 -5.59 5.42 3.99
C CYS A 599 -4.63 6.33 4.77
N GLY A 600 -3.34 6.05 4.62
CA GLY A 600 -2.18 6.89 4.89
C GLY A 600 -2.07 7.51 6.28
N PRO A 601 -2.26 6.78 7.41
CA PRO A 601 -2.04 7.37 8.74
C PRO A 601 -0.58 7.81 8.91
N ARG A 602 -0.36 9.07 9.30
CA ARG A 602 1.01 9.58 9.54
C ARG A 602 1.06 10.59 10.67
N PHE A 603 1.95 10.35 11.64
CA PHE A 603 2.15 11.21 12.80
C PHE A 603 3.22 12.28 12.55
N THR A 604 3.04 13.44 13.20
CA THR A 604 4.16 14.35 13.44
C THR A 604 5.14 13.75 14.46
N PRO A 605 6.44 14.16 14.45
CA PRO A 605 7.45 13.60 15.36
C PRO A 605 7.08 13.66 16.85
N ASP A 606 6.30 14.66 17.28
CA ASP A 606 5.81 14.76 18.66
C ASP A 606 4.57 13.91 18.94
N GLY A 607 3.92 13.32 17.92
CA GLY A 607 2.70 12.54 18.08
C GLY A 607 1.46 13.34 18.48
N GLU A 608 1.47 14.67 18.31
CA GLU A 608 0.33 15.54 18.65
C GLU A 608 -0.60 15.81 17.44
N THR A 609 -0.15 15.48 16.25
CA THR A 609 -0.94 15.57 15.02
C THR A 609 -0.87 14.24 14.27
N LEU A 610 -2.00 13.82 13.73
CA LEU A 610 -2.14 12.68 12.84
C LEU A 610 -2.79 13.15 11.54
N PHE A 611 -2.14 12.90 10.42
CA PHE A 611 -2.70 13.09 9.08
C PHE A 611 -3.35 11.79 8.62
N LEU A 612 -4.46 11.90 7.88
CA LEU A 612 -5.23 10.79 7.34
C LEU A 612 -5.66 11.12 5.91
N ALA A 613 -5.77 10.11 5.06
CA ALA A 613 -6.34 10.20 3.73
C ALA A 613 -7.69 9.48 3.70
N VAL A 614 -8.74 10.17 3.26
CA VAL A 614 -10.05 9.58 2.96
C VAL A 614 -10.15 9.46 1.45
N GLN A 615 -10.11 8.23 0.94
CA GLN A 615 -10.12 7.88 -0.47
C GLN A 615 -11.57 7.64 -0.95
N HIS A 616 -11.88 7.94 -2.19
CA HIS A 616 -13.14 7.70 -2.94
C HIS A 616 -14.46 7.74 -2.14
N PRO A 617 -14.75 8.80 -1.37
CA PRO A 617 -15.97 8.86 -0.57
C PRO A 617 -17.22 8.68 -1.44
N GLY A 618 -18.13 7.79 -1.01
CA GLY A 618 -19.38 7.54 -1.68
C GLY A 618 -19.30 6.62 -2.91
N ASP A 619 -18.21 5.88 -3.11
CA ASP A 619 -18.00 5.00 -4.27
C ASP A 619 -18.31 3.53 -3.98
N ASP A 620 -17.56 2.89 -3.09
CA ASP A 620 -17.61 1.45 -2.89
C ASP A 620 -18.95 0.91 -2.43
N SER A 621 -19.53 0.02 -3.23
CA SER A 621 -20.74 -0.76 -2.91
C SER A 621 -21.91 0.04 -2.33
N CYS A 622 -21.95 1.36 -2.54
CA CYS A 622 -23.02 2.19 -2.01
C CYS A 622 -24.39 1.78 -2.55
N ASP A 623 -24.47 1.24 -3.77
CA ASP A 623 -25.68 0.69 -4.38
C ASP A 623 -26.24 -0.54 -3.62
N LYS A 624 -25.41 -1.20 -2.83
CA LYS A 624 -25.79 -2.33 -1.97
C LYS A 624 -26.28 -1.87 -0.59
N TRP A 625 -26.13 -0.57 -0.27
CA TRP A 625 -26.54 -0.03 1.02
C TRP A 625 -28.05 0.24 1.09
N PRO A 626 -28.80 -0.23 2.14
CA PRO A 626 -30.26 -0.10 2.17
C PRO A 626 -30.78 1.33 2.17
N LEU A 627 -29.96 2.30 2.59
CA LEU A 627 -30.34 3.72 2.70
C LEU A 627 -30.00 4.52 1.43
N PHE A 628 -29.38 3.89 0.41
CA PHE A 628 -29.08 4.51 -0.86
C PHE A 628 -29.61 3.66 -2.01
N GLU A 629 -30.38 4.27 -2.91
CA GLU A 629 -31.02 3.57 -4.03
C GLU A 629 -30.27 3.83 -5.33
N GLY A 630 -29.66 2.78 -5.89
CA GLY A 630 -28.98 2.80 -7.20
C GLY A 630 -27.48 3.06 -7.10
N PRO A 631 -26.79 3.08 -8.25
CA PRO A 631 -25.35 3.33 -8.30
C PRO A 631 -25.01 4.77 -7.89
N SER A 632 -23.89 4.93 -7.19
CA SER A 632 -23.32 6.24 -6.91
C SER A 632 -22.74 6.83 -8.19
N THR A 633 -23.14 8.05 -8.54
CA THR A 633 -22.73 8.73 -9.78
C THR A 633 -22.43 10.19 -9.50
N PHE A 634 -21.81 10.86 -10.47
CA PHE A 634 -21.56 12.31 -10.40
C PHE A 634 -22.85 13.12 -10.12
N GLU A 635 -23.97 12.78 -10.78
CA GLU A 635 -25.24 13.46 -10.61
C GLU A 635 -25.93 13.12 -9.30
N ASN A 636 -25.86 11.85 -8.90
CA ASN A 636 -26.49 11.32 -7.69
C ASN A 636 -25.48 10.50 -6.84
N PRO A 637 -24.52 11.15 -6.21
CA PRO A 637 -23.54 10.46 -5.37
C PRO A 637 -24.14 10.07 -4.02
N ALA A 638 -23.68 8.96 -3.43
CA ALA A 638 -24.12 8.45 -2.13
C ALA A 638 -23.78 9.41 -0.97
N THR A 639 -22.76 10.22 -1.13
CA THR A 639 -22.44 11.36 -0.25
C THR A 639 -21.93 12.53 -1.10
N ARG A 640 -21.94 13.75 -0.58
CA ARG A 640 -21.24 14.91 -1.16
C ARG A 640 -20.15 15.44 -0.21
N TRP A 641 -19.59 14.53 0.54
CA TRP A 641 -18.51 14.83 1.46
C TRP A 641 -17.26 15.33 0.71
N PRO A 642 -16.50 16.30 1.24
CA PRO A 642 -16.73 17.02 2.50
C PRO A 642 -17.48 18.32 2.32
N ASP A 643 -17.81 18.72 1.10
CA ASP A 643 -18.37 20.05 0.80
C ASP A 643 -19.89 20.16 1.01
N PHE A 644 -20.64 19.07 0.83
CA PHE A 644 -22.10 19.01 0.92
C PHE A 644 -22.82 20.12 0.12
N LYS A 645 -22.31 20.41 -1.08
CA LYS A 645 -22.85 21.44 -1.96
C LYS A 645 -23.49 20.82 -3.20
N PRO A 646 -24.66 21.32 -3.66
CA PRO A 646 -25.25 20.89 -4.92
C PRO A 646 -24.28 21.06 -6.09
N GLY A 647 -24.18 20.04 -6.96
CA GLY A 647 -23.33 20.07 -8.15
C GLY A 647 -21.84 19.86 -7.88
N ILE A 648 -21.42 19.72 -6.62
CA ILE A 648 -20.07 19.29 -6.27
C ILE A 648 -20.11 17.78 -5.95
N PRO A 649 -19.33 16.94 -6.65
CA PRO A 649 -19.21 15.51 -6.33
C PRO A 649 -18.46 15.31 -5.02
N PRO A 650 -18.43 14.10 -4.45
CA PRO A 650 -17.55 13.79 -3.34
C PRO A 650 -16.08 14.02 -3.73
N ARG A 651 -15.29 14.47 -2.77
CA ARG A 651 -13.90 14.86 -3.04
C ARG A 651 -12.95 14.14 -2.07
N PRO A 652 -12.15 13.17 -2.53
CA PRO A 652 -11.07 12.59 -1.73
C PRO A 652 -10.25 13.69 -1.07
N SER A 653 -9.90 13.50 0.22
CA SER A 653 -9.34 14.59 1.03
C SER A 653 -8.35 14.10 2.07
N VAL A 654 -7.32 14.93 2.35
CA VAL A 654 -6.47 14.74 3.52
C VAL A 654 -7.02 15.51 4.71
N LEU A 655 -7.08 14.83 5.85
CA LEU A 655 -7.53 15.38 7.13
C LEU A 655 -6.39 15.52 8.12
N VAL A 656 -6.62 16.36 9.10
CA VAL A 656 -5.74 16.57 10.25
C VAL A 656 -6.51 16.26 11.53
N ILE A 657 -6.03 15.27 12.28
CA ILE A 657 -6.56 14.94 13.60
C ILE A 657 -5.68 15.58 14.67
N THR A 658 -6.31 16.28 15.59
CA THR A 658 -5.65 16.88 16.75
C THR A 658 -6.49 16.68 18.01
N LYS A 659 -5.83 16.57 19.18
CA LYS A 659 -6.55 16.48 20.45
C LYS A 659 -7.05 17.86 20.90
N LYS A 660 -8.29 17.96 21.32
CA LYS A 660 -8.88 19.19 21.91
C LYS A 660 -8.12 19.55 23.18
N GLY A 661 -7.59 20.76 23.24
CA GLY A 661 -6.75 21.21 24.37
C GLY A 661 -5.28 20.80 24.28
N GLY A 662 -4.85 20.16 23.19
CA GLY A 662 -3.47 19.73 22.95
C GLY A 662 -3.15 18.37 23.57
N GLY A 663 -1.97 17.84 23.24
CA GLY A 663 -1.47 16.55 23.70
C GLY A 663 -1.46 15.48 22.63
N LYS A 664 -0.91 14.31 22.98
CA LYS A 664 -0.67 13.22 22.05
C LYS A 664 -1.97 12.56 21.59
N ILE A 665 -1.99 12.15 20.34
CA ILE A 665 -3.03 11.27 19.80
C ILE A 665 -3.00 9.94 20.57
N GLY A 666 -4.17 9.38 20.87
CA GLY A 666 -4.30 8.14 21.66
C GLY A 666 -4.34 8.33 23.17
N SER A 667 -4.03 9.55 23.68
CA SER A 667 -4.00 9.83 25.12
C SER A 667 -5.31 10.42 25.64
#